data_a9490fe00fc2154011f74ebb6532a9a4
#
_entry.id   a9490fe00fc2154011f74ebb6532a9a4
#
_cell.length_a   1.000
_cell.length_b   1.000
_cell.length_c   1.000
_cell.angle_alpha   90.00
_cell.angle_beta   90.00
_cell.angle_gamma   90.00
#
_symmetry.space_group_name_H-M   'P 1'
#
loop_
_entity.id
_entity.type
_entity.pdbx_description
1 polymer ?
#
loop_
_entity_poly.entity_id
_entity_poly.type
_entity_poly.pdbx_seq_one_letter_code
_entity_poly.pdbx_strand_id
1 'polypeptide(L)'
;MGSLEPQANPPGPKKDEELKRRGSAGMVSGGRSMERETTDMALFVRTSSETLSDWNRQRIVDALMRETTIDRDTAERVSREVEEQIVSSKIRLVTAPLIRELVDAKLVEYGLEEARKLHTRLGVPLYDVDQLILHPNRENANVPHGPEATNLTLAERIKKEYALLNVFSQEIGDAHMRGDLHLHDLGFVDRPYCSGQSLEYIKKFGLSLPNSLSMARPAKHPEVLLAHMVKFAAALQSNFAGAIGWDAVNLFFAPYLVGLSDQEVHQLAQMLIYEFSQQAVARGGQAIFTDINLYWEVPKHFEKVEAIGPGGEFTGKTYAEYTGEAQRFVWALFDVYLDGDAVGRPFFFPKPLVHITEKFFQTPGHMDFLHHICDVAAEKGNTYFVFDRGNTAKVSECCRLSFKLEQSDLDDAKQPWRMRYCALQNVTINLPRIAYQCDGNDTKLFAKIQEVFRKAVQAHLEKRTFLERLLALGENGPLALLSMNRDGAPYLRMHRVTNLIGMVGLNEMVQIHKGQQLHESDEAIKIGLKVIAYMKLLADKMSQKYNMRFVLEQTPAESTAYRFAKLDLREFSPRSGHVVKGDISRGEVYYSNSTYLNVGNVMNPIDRVFKEGLFHPLIEAGALTHIWLGESRPSKESLANFVMKVFRNTENEQIAFSPEFTTCTDCGRTARGLNETCVYCGSRHTEGITRITGYFTRISSWNKGKVGELRDRYRNSGCFASKEQDSLIRAEQGKGEKTPAAPLRI
;
A
#
# COMPACT_ATOMS: atom_id res chain seq x y z
N MET A 1 13.62 -21.62 46.68
CA MET A 1 14.98 -21.62 47.27
C MET A 1 15.96 -21.71 46.14
N GLY A 2 16.87 -20.78 45.98
CA GLY A 2 17.90 -20.76 44.95
C GLY A 2 17.97 -19.41 44.22
N SER A 3 18.44 -18.39 44.95
CA SER A 3 18.81 -17.09 44.41
C SER A 3 20.02 -17.23 43.48
N LEU A 4 19.93 -16.70 42.26
CA LEU A 4 21.07 -16.45 41.39
C LEU A 4 21.24 -14.91 41.24
N GLU A 5 22.33 -14.43 41.79
CA GLU A 5 22.86 -13.09 41.61
C GLU A 5 23.33 -12.81 40.19
N PRO A 6 23.32 -11.58 39.70
CA PRO A 6 23.76 -11.23 38.36
C PRO A 6 25.29 -11.23 38.25
N GLN A 7 25.81 -11.98 37.30
CA GLN A 7 27.23 -11.96 36.96
C GLN A 7 27.61 -10.70 36.17
N ALA A 8 28.70 -10.09 36.59
CA ALA A 8 29.31 -8.91 36.03
C ALA A 8 29.89 -9.15 34.62
N ASN A 9 29.79 -8.14 33.76
CA ASN A 9 30.41 -8.08 32.44
C ASN A 9 31.95 -8.20 32.51
N PRO A 10 32.58 -8.90 31.57
CA PRO A 10 34.03 -8.90 31.44
C PRO A 10 34.53 -7.58 30.81
N PRO A 11 35.76 -7.15 31.17
CA PRO A 11 36.35 -5.88 30.68
C PRO A 11 36.81 -6.02 29.23
N GLY A 12 36.66 -4.94 28.46
CA GLY A 12 37.06 -4.81 27.08
C GLY A 12 38.58 -4.89 26.87
N PRO A 13 39.04 -5.21 25.65
CA PRO A 13 40.44 -5.41 25.38
C PRO A 13 41.25 -4.12 25.42
N LYS A 14 42.36 -4.16 26.17
CA LYS A 14 43.38 -3.11 26.21
C LYS A 14 44.04 -2.95 24.84
N LYS A 15 44.11 -1.77 24.34
CA LYS A 15 44.98 -1.35 23.25
C LYS A 15 46.41 -1.16 23.75
N ASP A 16 47.31 -1.35 22.79
CA ASP A 16 48.68 -0.94 22.77
C ASP A 16 49.69 -1.77 23.59
N GLU A 17 50.38 -2.68 22.86
CA GLU A 17 51.81 -2.93 23.00
C GLU A 17 52.25 -4.08 22.08
N GLU A 18 52.45 -3.77 20.78
CA GLU A 18 53.27 -4.64 19.92
C GLU A 18 53.56 -4.00 18.56
N LEU A 19 54.28 -2.89 18.56
CA LEU A 19 54.90 -2.36 17.33
C LEU A 19 56.16 -1.54 17.66
N LYS A 20 57.08 -2.15 18.44
CA LYS A 20 58.43 -1.64 18.56
C LYS A 20 59.40 -2.84 18.67
N ARG A 21 59.85 -3.36 17.55
CA ARG A 21 61.16 -4.07 17.40
C ARG A 21 61.26 -4.65 15.97
N ARG A 22 61.84 -3.85 15.07
CA ARG A 22 62.75 -4.31 14.00
C ARG A 22 63.16 -3.08 13.21
N GLY A 23 64.41 -2.71 13.34
CA GLY A 23 65.03 -1.68 12.53
C GLY A 23 66.31 -1.18 13.12
N SER A 24 67.36 -1.91 13.00
CA SER A 24 68.70 -1.38 13.06
C SER A 24 69.62 -2.27 12.24
N ALA A 25 70.13 -1.72 11.11
CA ALA A 25 71.50 -1.90 10.71
C ALA A 25 71.69 -1.36 9.28
N GLY A 26 72.68 -0.49 9.10
CA GLY A 26 73.31 -0.25 7.80
C GLY A 26 73.53 1.18 7.40
N MET A 27 74.46 1.88 8.05
CA MET A 27 75.13 3.06 7.48
C MET A 27 76.02 2.69 6.32
N VAL A 28 75.98 3.42 5.20
CA VAL A 28 77.15 3.85 4.44
C VAL A 28 76.85 5.18 3.74
N SER A 29 77.83 6.06 3.84
CA SER A 29 77.96 7.46 3.46
C SER A 29 78.02 7.76 1.96
N GLY A 30 77.61 8.96 1.59
CA GLY A 30 78.29 9.70 0.60
C GLY A 30 77.44 10.40 -0.46
N GLY A 31 77.47 11.74 -0.48
CA GLY A 31 77.25 12.54 -1.68
C GLY A 31 76.10 13.56 -1.63
N ARG A 32 76.42 14.82 -1.38
CA ARG A 32 75.59 16.00 -1.55
C ARG A 32 75.10 16.16 -2.98
N SER A 33 73.81 16.32 -3.15
CA SER A 33 73.22 17.27 -4.09
C SER A 33 71.82 17.69 -3.60
N MET A 34 71.58 18.97 -3.73
CA MET A 34 70.37 19.68 -3.22
C MET A 34 69.05 19.16 -3.78
N GLU A 35 68.17 18.95 -2.84
CA GLU A 35 66.78 19.38 -2.80
C GLU A 35 65.87 19.09 -3.99
N ARG A 36 65.03 18.12 -3.77
CA ARG A 36 63.58 18.32 -3.79
C ARG A 36 63.00 17.41 -2.72
N GLU A 37 62.53 17.97 -1.59
CA GLU A 37 61.60 17.31 -0.71
C GLU A 37 60.30 17.08 -1.47
N THR A 38 60.25 16.06 -2.28
CA THR A 38 59.00 15.40 -2.64
C THR A 38 58.67 14.55 -1.47
N THR A 39 57.75 14.99 -0.64
CA THR A 39 57.07 14.16 0.35
C THR A 39 56.43 13.01 -0.40
N ASP A 40 57.09 11.86 -0.36
CA ASP A 40 56.59 10.59 -0.87
C ASP A 40 55.48 10.08 0.07
N MET A 41 54.35 10.78 0.04
CA MET A 41 53.13 10.33 0.73
C MET A 41 52.44 9.37 -0.25
N ALA A 42 52.67 8.07 -0.08
CA ALA A 42 51.88 7.06 -0.75
C ALA A 42 50.40 7.25 -0.35
N LEU A 43 49.58 7.71 -1.29
CA LEU A 43 48.16 7.94 -1.13
C LEU A 43 47.43 6.68 -1.57
N PHE A 44 46.69 6.07 -0.64
CA PHE A 44 45.92 4.88 -0.92
C PHE A 44 44.40 5.19 -0.98
N VAL A 45 43.73 4.54 -1.91
CA VAL A 45 42.27 4.64 -2.07
C VAL A 45 41.65 3.31 -1.67
N ARG A 46 40.74 3.35 -0.69
CA ARG A 46 39.82 2.25 -0.41
C ARG A 46 38.70 2.31 -1.44
N THR A 47 38.67 1.35 -2.34
CA THR A 47 37.66 1.27 -3.40
C THR A 47 36.31 0.79 -2.86
N SER A 48 35.23 0.98 -3.62
CA SER A 48 33.90 0.46 -3.30
C SER A 48 33.84 -1.08 -3.30
N SER A 49 34.82 -1.76 -3.90
CA SER A 49 34.98 -3.22 -3.91
C SER A 49 35.90 -3.73 -2.77
N GLU A 50 36.07 -2.95 -1.71
CA GLU A 50 36.84 -3.30 -0.49
C GLU A 50 38.32 -3.59 -0.74
N THR A 51 38.87 -3.13 -1.87
CA THR A 51 40.29 -3.26 -2.19
C THR A 51 41.02 -1.93 -1.96
N LEU A 52 42.30 -2.02 -1.65
CA LEU A 52 43.20 -0.87 -1.66
C LEU A 52 43.84 -0.73 -3.05
N SER A 53 43.86 0.47 -3.57
CA SER A 53 44.55 0.79 -4.82
C SER A 53 45.37 2.05 -4.64
N ASP A 54 46.42 2.20 -5.42
CA ASP A 54 47.19 3.44 -5.50
C ASP A 54 46.28 4.57 -6.00
N TRP A 55 46.61 5.80 -5.57
CA TRP A 55 45.98 6.99 -6.08
C TRP A 55 46.22 7.15 -7.58
N ASN A 56 45.14 7.40 -8.31
CA ASN A 56 45.21 7.69 -9.72
C ASN A 56 44.17 8.75 -10.10
N ARG A 57 44.62 9.97 -10.29
CA ARG A 57 43.78 11.12 -10.68
C ARG A 57 42.99 10.87 -11.96
N GLN A 58 43.56 10.12 -12.91
CA GLN A 58 42.90 9.82 -14.19
C GLN A 58 41.54 9.15 -13.98
N ARG A 59 41.36 8.37 -12.91
CA ARG A 59 40.06 7.74 -12.57
C ARG A 59 38.96 8.78 -12.33
N ILE A 60 39.27 9.97 -11.79
CA ILE A 60 38.29 11.05 -11.62
C ILE A 60 37.89 11.58 -12.99
N VAL A 61 38.86 11.85 -13.87
CA VAL A 61 38.60 12.32 -15.25
C VAL A 61 37.71 11.30 -15.98
N ASP A 62 38.09 10.04 -15.95
CA ASP A 62 37.35 8.97 -16.62
C ASP A 62 35.90 8.80 -16.06
N ALA A 63 35.70 8.97 -14.76
CA ALA A 63 34.38 8.95 -14.15
C ALA A 63 33.55 10.16 -14.63
N LEU A 64 34.09 11.36 -14.58
CA LEU A 64 33.42 12.57 -15.03
C LEU A 64 33.03 12.51 -16.50
N MET A 65 33.97 12.07 -17.37
CA MET A 65 33.70 11.89 -18.80
C MET A 65 32.62 10.83 -19.11
N ARG A 66 32.55 9.77 -18.30
CA ARG A 66 31.59 8.69 -18.48
C ARG A 66 30.21 9.05 -17.92
N GLU A 67 30.15 9.74 -16.79
CA GLU A 67 28.96 9.95 -16.00
C GLU A 67 28.29 11.31 -16.25
N THR A 68 29.02 12.28 -16.84
CA THR A 68 28.52 13.63 -17.06
C THR A 68 28.72 14.08 -18.52
N THR A 69 28.29 15.31 -18.84
CA THR A 69 28.40 15.92 -20.18
C THR A 69 29.46 16.98 -20.24
N ILE A 70 30.34 17.11 -19.23
CA ILE A 70 31.41 18.14 -19.26
C ILE A 70 32.53 17.73 -20.22
N ASP A 71 33.26 18.75 -20.70
CA ASP A 71 34.43 18.52 -21.54
C ASP A 71 35.65 18.00 -20.74
N ARG A 72 36.61 17.45 -21.45
CA ARG A 72 37.79 16.84 -20.86
C ARG A 72 38.66 17.86 -20.09
N ASP A 73 38.78 19.08 -20.60
CA ASP A 73 39.62 20.10 -19.97
C ASP A 73 39.04 20.51 -18.61
N THR A 74 37.73 20.62 -18.51
CA THR A 74 37.02 20.85 -17.26
C THR A 74 37.19 19.69 -16.31
N ALA A 75 37.05 18.43 -16.76
CA ALA A 75 37.26 17.23 -15.96
C ALA A 75 38.69 17.14 -15.40
N GLU A 76 39.72 17.47 -16.23
CA GLU A 76 41.10 17.48 -15.81
C GLU A 76 41.39 18.59 -14.78
N ARG A 77 40.79 19.78 -14.95
CA ARG A 77 40.90 20.88 -13.97
C ARG A 77 40.29 20.49 -12.62
N VAL A 78 39.06 20.01 -12.61
CA VAL A 78 38.38 19.52 -11.38
C VAL A 78 39.22 18.43 -10.70
N SER A 79 39.72 17.47 -11.46
CA SER A 79 40.51 16.37 -10.90
C SER A 79 41.82 16.83 -10.25
N ARG A 80 42.48 17.85 -10.82
CA ARG A 80 43.70 18.44 -10.28
C ARG A 80 43.44 19.16 -8.97
N GLU A 81 42.40 19.97 -8.89
CA GLU A 81 42.04 20.69 -7.65
C GLU A 81 41.63 19.76 -6.52
N VAL A 82 40.92 18.66 -6.83
CA VAL A 82 40.59 17.63 -5.84
C VAL A 82 41.87 16.94 -5.33
N GLU A 83 42.80 16.62 -6.19
CA GLU A 83 44.12 16.07 -5.79
C GLU A 83 44.87 17.02 -4.86
N GLU A 84 44.97 18.30 -5.22
CA GLU A 84 45.61 19.35 -4.41
C GLU A 84 44.94 19.47 -3.03
N GLN A 85 43.63 19.42 -2.98
CA GLN A 85 42.88 19.46 -1.73
C GLN A 85 43.14 18.24 -0.83
N ILE A 86 43.18 17.05 -1.40
CA ILE A 86 43.49 15.81 -0.67
C ILE A 86 44.91 15.85 -0.11
N VAL A 87 45.89 16.22 -0.94
CA VAL A 87 47.30 16.35 -0.56
C VAL A 87 47.48 17.37 0.56
N SER A 88 46.89 18.55 0.41
CA SER A 88 46.99 19.64 1.40
C SER A 88 46.33 19.26 2.75
N SER A 89 45.29 18.43 2.73
CA SER A 89 44.62 17.93 3.93
C SER A 89 45.39 16.84 4.67
N LYS A 90 46.56 16.40 4.15
CA LYS A 90 47.41 15.33 4.75
C LYS A 90 46.71 14.02 5.02
N ILE A 91 45.62 13.73 4.29
CA ILE A 91 44.85 12.46 4.41
C ILE A 91 45.66 11.38 3.68
N ARG A 92 46.04 10.31 4.41
CA ARG A 92 46.82 9.19 3.84
C ARG A 92 45.97 8.10 3.24
N LEU A 93 44.78 7.88 3.78
CA LEU A 93 43.84 6.90 3.28
C LEU A 93 42.53 7.59 2.93
N VAL A 94 42.24 7.64 1.63
CA VAL A 94 41.04 8.27 1.08
C VAL A 94 40.06 7.19 0.68
N THR A 95 38.77 7.43 0.86
CA THR A 95 37.72 6.50 0.37
C THR A 95 37.14 7.01 -0.95
N ALA A 96 36.73 6.11 -1.83
CA ALA A 96 36.05 6.49 -3.07
C ALA A 96 34.83 7.39 -2.85
N PRO A 97 34.00 7.19 -1.79
CA PRO A 97 32.96 8.14 -1.41
C PRO A 97 33.46 9.56 -1.16
N LEU A 98 34.50 9.73 -0.33
CA LEU A 98 35.05 11.04 0.00
C LEU A 98 35.59 11.75 -1.25
N ILE A 99 36.26 11.02 -2.15
CA ILE A 99 36.74 11.57 -3.40
C ILE A 99 35.57 12.13 -4.22
N ARG A 100 34.47 11.38 -4.30
CA ARG A 100 33.26 11.79 -5.04
C ARG A 100 32.62 13.05 -4.43
N GLU A 101 32.54 13.16 -3.10
CA GLU A 101 32.05 14.35 -2.40
C GLU A 101 32.91 15.59 -2.69
N LEU A 102 34.24 15.43 -2.72
CA LEU A 102 35.16 16.52 -3.07
C LEU A 102 35.00 16.95 -4.54
N VAL A 103 34.81 16.00 -5.45
CA VAL A 103 34.51 16.28 -6.87
C VAL A 103 33.19 17.04 -7.01
N ASP A 104 32.13 16.57 -6.32
CA ASP A 104 30.82 17.21 -6.34
C ASP A 104 30.87 18.64 -5.78
N ALA A 105 31.64 18.88 -4.71
CA ALA A 105 31.89 20.24 -4.21
C ALA A 105 32.54 21.14 -5.25
N LYS A 106 33.53 20.64 -5.99
CA LYS A 106 34.19 21.40 -7.08
C LYS A 106 33.23 21.66 -8.24
N LEU A 107 32.39 20.71 -8.61
CA LEU A 107 31.36 20.94 -9.64
C LEU A 107 30.37 22.05 -9.23
N VAL A 108 30.03 22.15 -7.94
CA VAL A 108 29.23 23.27 -7.42
C VAL A 108 29.96 24.57 -7.47
N GLU A 109 31.25 24.63 -7.08
CA GLU A 109 32.10 25.82 -7.17
C GLU A 109 32.18 26.36 -8.61
N TYR A 110 32.17 25.48 -9.60
CA TYR A 110 32.17 25.84 -11.03
C TYR A 110 30.78 26.14 -11.61
N GLY A 111 29.70 26.04 -10.82
CA GLY A 111 28.34 26.23 -11.30
C GLY A 111 27.81 25.11 -12.22
N LEU A 112 28.46 23.94 -12.22
CA LEU A 112 28.14 22.80 -13.08
C LEU A 112 27.13 21.88 -12.43
N GLU A 113 25.94 22.42 -12.10
CA GLU A 113 24.91 21.75 -11.34
C GLU A 113 24.37 20.46 -12.02
N GLU A 114 24.19 20.47 -13.33
CA GLU A 114 23.73 19.28 -14.07
C GLU A 114 24.77 18.16 -14.05
N ALA A 115 26.05 18.50 -14.18
CA ALA A 115 27.12 17.51 -14.04
C ALA A 115 27.18 16.94 -12.62
N ARG A 116 27.03 17.81 -11.62
CA ARG A 116 26.96 17.39 -10.22
C ARG A 116 25.80 16.41 -9.99
N LYS A 117 24.60 16.68 -10.50
CA LYS A 117 23.46 15.76 -10.38
C LYS A 117 23.76 14.39 -10.97
N LEU A 118 24.37 14.35 -12.16
CA LEU A 118 24.74 13.10 -12.83
C LEU A 118 25.86 12.33 -12.09
N HIS A 119 26.80 13.07 -11.46
CA HIS A 119 27.92 12.49 -10.73
C HIS A 119 27.60 12.15 -9.27
N THR A 120 26.45 12.67 -8.71
CA THR A 120 26.14 12.56 -7.30
C THR A 120 26.06 11.12 -6.81
N ARG A 121 26.42 10.91 -5.54
CA ARG A 121 26.30 9.63 -4.86
C ARG A 121 24.99 9.59 -4.06
N LEU A 122 24.24 8.53 -4.25
CA LEU A 122 23.10 8.21 -3.38
C LEU A 122 23.59 7.47 -2.13
N GLY A 123 23.02 7.76 -0.97
CA GLY A 123 23.43 7.13 0.27
C GLY A 123 22.59 7.51 1.47
N VAL A 124 22.85 6.84 2.60
CA VAL A 124 22.22 7.10 3.88
C VAL A 124 23.30 7.46 4.89
N PRO A 125 23.18 8.54 5.69
CA PRO A 125 24.14 8.90 6.74
C PRO A 125 24.31 7.77 7.75
N LEU A 126 25.56 7.58 8.25
CA LEU A 126 25.88 6.53 9.22
C LEU A 126 24.97 6.56 10.46
N TYR A 127 24.70 7.75 10.99
CA TYR A 127 23.80 7.93 12.12
C TYR A 127 22.38 7.42 11.82
N ASP A 128 21.85 7.72 10.63
CA ASP A 128 20.52 7.27 10.23
C ASP A 128 20.46 5.74 10.05
N VAL A 129 21.54 5.12 9.57
CA VAL A 129 21.62 3.64 9.49
C VAL A 129 21.55 3.04 10.89
N ASP A 130 22.29 3.59 11.84
CA ASP A 130 22.26 3.16 13.25
C ASP A 130 20.85 3.31 13.85
N GLN A 131 20.18 4.44 13.61
CA GLN A 131 18.80 4.66 14.07
C GLN A 131 17.81 3.66 13.44
N LEU A 132 17.99 3.28 12.16
CA LEU A 132 17.13 2.29 11.50
C LEU A 132 17.32 0.87 12.03
N ILE A 133 18.53 0.54 12.48
CA ILE A 133 18.83 -0.76 13.09
C ILE A 133 18.22 -0.83 14.50
N LEU A 134 18.34 0.23 15.27
CA LEU A 134 17.93 0.25 16.68
C LEU A 134 16.44 0.52 16.89
N HIS A 135 15.78 1.20 15.95
CA HIS A 135 14.41 1.67 16.14
C HIS A 135 13.49 1.27 14.97
N PRO A 136 12.23 0.88 15.25
CA PRO A 136 11.27 0.53 14.21
C PRO A 136 10.92 1.72 13.32
N ASN A 137 10.89 1.50 12.01
CA ASN A 137 10.35 2.44 11.05
C ASN A 137 8.81 2.41 11.08
N ARG A 138 8.16 3.57 11.28
CA ARG A 138 6.70 3.73 11.34
C ARG A 138 6.08 4.29 10.06
N GLU A 139 6.84 4.37 8.97
CA GLU A 139 6.31 4.82 7.68
C GLU A 139 5.40 3.77 7.03
N ASN A 140 5.71 2.49 7.24
CA ASN A 140 4.89 1.37 6.79
C ASN A 140 4.47 0.50 7.98
N ALA A 141 3.19 0.56 8.34
CA ALA A 141 2.62 -0.14 9.49
C ALA A 141 2.64 -1.68 9.39
N ASN A 142 2.89 -2.24 8.20
CA ASN A 142 2.87 -3.68 7.95
C ASN A 142 4.26 -4.32 8.00
N VAL A 143 5.33 -3.52 8.02
CA VAL A 143 6.70 -4.04 8.02
C VAL A 143 7.17 -4.22 9.47
N PRO A 144 7.47 -5.44 9.93
CA PRO A 144 7.99 -5.67 11.28
C PRO A 144 9.41 -5.11 11.41
N HIS A 145 9.84 -4.77 12.63
CA HIS A 145 11.22 -4.38 12.89
C HIS A 145 12.13 -5.62 12.87
N GLY A 146 13.12 -5.62 11.99
CA GLY A 146 14.05 -6.73 11.84
C GLY A 146 15.06 -6.50 10.71
N PRO A 147 16.04 -7.40 10.49
CA PRO A 147 17.11 -7.23 9.49
C PRO A 147 16.59 -6.98 8.08
N GLU A 148 15.59 -7.74 7.63
CA GLU A 148 14.99 -7.56 6.30
C GLU A 148 14.23 -6.23 6.17
N ALA A 149 13.58 -5.76 7.23
CA ALA A 149 12.94 -4.45 7.26
C ALA A 149 13.96 -3.30 7.18
N THR A 150 15.13 -3.46 7.81
CA THR A 150 16.24 -2.50 7.70
C THR A 150 16.78 -2.46 6.28
N ASN A 151 17.06 -3.63 5.67
CA ASN A 151 17.49 -3.74 4.27
C ASN A 151 16.50 -3.07 3.32
N LEU A 152 15.21 -3.35 3.50
CA LEU A 152 14.14 -2.75 2.70
C LEU A 152 14.14 -1.22 2.83
N THR A 153 14.19 -0.70 4.07
CA THR A 153 14.14 0.74 4.32
C THR A 153 15.35 1.48 3.75
N LEU A 154 16.54 0.90 3.85
CA LEU A 154 17.75 1.44 3.21
C LEU A 154 17.61 1.47 1.69
N ALA A 155 17.15 0.38 1.09
CA ALA A 155 16.91 0.31 -0.35
C ALA A 155 15.83 1.31 -0.81
N GLU A 156 14.75 1.46 -0.05
CA GLU A 156 13.68 2.42 -0.33
C GLU A 156 14.21 3.87 -0.30
N ARG A 157 15.02 4.25 0.69
CA ARG A 157 15.60 5.60 0.78
C ARG A 157 16.45 5.92 -0.45
N ILE A 158 17.34 5.00 -0.82
CA ILE A 158 18.20 5.18 -1.99
C ILE A 158 17.38 5.29 -3.28
N LYS A 159 16.42 4.39 -3.48
CA LYS A 159 15.57 4.43 -4.70
C LYS A 159 14.65 5.64 -4.75
N LYS A 160 14.19 6.16 -3.61
CA LYS A 160 13.41 7.38 -3.53
C LYS A 160 14.20 8.60 -4.05
N GLU A 161 15.45 8.75 -3.63
CA GLU A 161 16.34 9.79 -4.15
C GLU A 161 16.61 9.59 -5.63
N TYR A 162 16.93 8.37 -6.06
CA TYR A 162 17.11 8.03 -7.48
C TYR A 162 15.87 8.38 -8.30
N ALA A 163 14.66 8.07 -7.81
CA ALA A 163 13.42 8.37 -8.50
C ALA A 163 13.24 9.88 -8.71
N LEU A 164 13.46 10.69 -7.66
CA LEU A 164 13.32 12.14 -7.71
C LEU A 164 14.41 12.84 -8.58
N LEU A 165 15.58 12.25 -8.69
CA LEU A 165 16.69 12.83 -9.46
C LEU A 165 16.73 12.36 -10.92
N ASN A 166 16.25 11.15 -11.22
CA ASN A 166 16.51 10.51 -12.51
C ASN A 166 15.25 9.98 -13.24
N VAL A 167 14.17 9.67 -12.53
CA VAL A 167 12.94 9.16 -13.15
C VAL A 167 11.94 10.28 -13.39
N PHE A 168 11.76 11.13 -12.38
CA PHE A 168 10.85 12.28 -12.46
C PHE A 168 11.61 13.56 -12.82
N SER A 169 10.96 14.42 -13.62
CA SER A 169 11.48 15.76 -13.91
C SER A 169 11.56 16.60 -12.63
N GLN A 170 12.40 17.62 -12.64
CA GLN A 170 12.56 18.54 -11.51
C GLN A 170 11.22 19.18 -11.12
N GLU A 171 10.38 19.57 -12.09
CA GLU A 171 9.06 20.14 -11.80
C GLU A 171 8.19 19.19 -10.97
N ILE A 172 8.18 17.90 -11.29
CA ILE A 172 7.40 16.88 -10.58
C ILE A 172 8.03 16.56 -9.22
N GLY A 173 9.35 16.45 -9.16
CA GLY A 173 10.09 16.29 -7.89
C GLY A 173 9.81 17.45 -6.94
N ASP A 174 9.88 18.69 -7.41
CA ASP A 174 9.61 19.89 -6.63
C ASP A 174 8.15 19.96 -6.18
N ALA A 175 7.18 19.61 -7.02
CA ALA A 175 5.78 19.56 -6.67
C ALA A 175 5.52 18.52 -5.55
N HIS A 176 6.20 17.37 -5.61
CA HIS A 176 6.18 16.38 -4.53
C HIS A 176 6.78 16.95 -3.24
N MET A 177 7.99 17.53 -3.32
CA MET A 177 8.70 18.02 -2.13
C MET A 177 7.97 19.16 -1.45
N ARG A 178 7.40 20.10 -2.20
CA ARG A 178 6.56 21.19 -1.66
C ARG A 178 5.24 20.69 -1.09
N GLY A 179 4.71 19.56 -1.58
CA GLY A 179 3.44 18.98 -1.14
C GLY A 179 2.22 19.45 -1.95
N ASP A 180 2.41 19.88 -3.19
CA ASP A 180 1.32 20.13 -4.14
C ASP A 180 0.65 18.80 -4.52
N LEU A 181 1.48 17.76 -4.64
CA LEU A 181 1.07 16.37 -4.86
C LEU A 181 1.98 15.40 -4.07
N HIS A 182 1.58 14.13 -4.04
CA HIS A 182 2.36 13.04 -3.46
C HIS A 182 2.49 11.90 -4.46
N LEU A 183 3.73 11.55 -4.77
CA LEU A 183 4.08 10.36 -5.53
C LEU A 183 4.16 9.19 -4.57
N HIS A 184 3.27 8.21 -4.70
CA HIS A 184 3.29 7.02 -3.86
C HIS A 184 4.43 6.08 -4.26
N ASP A 185 4.92 5.33 -3.28
CA ASP A 185 5.89 4.24 -3.46
C ASP A 185 7.14 4.61 -4.26
N LEU A 186 7.71 5.79 -4.00
CA LEU A 186 8.95 6.26 -4.65
C LEU A 186 10.12 5.27 -4.47
N GLY A 187 10.20 4.59 -3.34
CA GLY A 187 11.18 3.53 -3.08
C GLY A 187 10.97 2.25 -3.91
N PHE A 188 9.83 2.17 -4.62
CA PHE A 188 9.46 1.08 -5.52
C PHE A 188 9.18 1.57 -6.94
N VAL A 189 9.87 2.62 -7.37
CA VAL A 189 9.67 3.25 -8.68
C VAL A 189 9.89 2.27 -9.85
N ASP A 190 10.68 1.22 -9.62
CA ASP A 190 11.05 0.16 -10.56
C ASP A 190 9.97 -0.91 -10.80
N ARG A 191 8.76 -0.73 -10.25
CA ARG A 191 7.64 -1.65 -10.44
C ARG A 191 6.30 -0.94 -10.47
N PRO A 192 5.25 -1.54 -11.08
CA PRO A 192 3.89 -1.02 -11.00
C PRO A 192 3.30 -1.11 -9.59
N TYR A 193 2.14 -0.50 -9.37
CA TYR A 193 1.51 -0.33 -8.06
C TYR A 193 0.76 -1.58 -7.61
N CYS A 194 -0.47 -1.81 -8.07
CA CYS A 194 -1.33 -2.94 -7.67
C CYS A 194 -1.65 -3.86 -8.84
N SER A 195 -1.98 -5.11 -8.53
CA SER A 195 -2.29 -6.14 -9.53
C SER A 195 -3.55 -6.91 -9.19
N GLY A 196 -4.45 -7.06 -10.16
CA GLY A 196 -5.62 -7.94 -10.12
C GLY A 196 -5.53 -9.05 -11.13
N GLN A 197 -5.77 -10.27 -10.72
CA GLN A 197 -5.68 -11.42 -11.59
C GLN A 197 -6.71 -12.50 -11.29
N SER A 198 -6.89 -13.34 -12.29
CA SER A 198 -7.66 -14.57 -12.17
C SER A 198 -6.77 -15.75 -11.77
N LEU A 199 -7.30 -16.64 -10.93
CA LEU A 199 -6.68 -17.91 -10.58
C LEU A 199 -6.53 -18.83 -11.83
N GLU A 200 -7.33 -18.58 -12.86
CA GLU A 200 -7.37 -19.37 -14.09
C GLU A 200 -6.04 -19.40 -14.85
N TYR A 201 -5.21 -18.34 -14.70
CA TYR A 201 -3.88 -18.33 -15.32
C TYR A 201 -3.02 -19.49 -14.83
N ILE A 202 -2.92 -19.67 -13.51
CA ILE A 202 -2.11 -20.75 -12.93
C ILE A 202 -2.81 -22.11 -13.00
N LYS A 203 -4.14 -22.16 -13.07
CA LYS A 203 -4.89 -23.40 -13.36
C LYS A 203 -4.51 -23.93 -14.73
N LYS A 204 -4.50 -23.06 -15.74
CA LYS A 204 -4.25 -23.44 -17.14
C LYS A 204 -2.79 -23.75 -17.45
N PHE A 205 -1.87 -22.90 -16.96
CA PHE A 205 -0.45 -22.96 -17.35
C PHE A 205 0.45 -23.58 -16.28
N GLY A 206 -0.09 -23.88 -15.10
CA GLY A 206 0.72 -24.31 -13.96
C GLY A 206 1.57 -23.17 -13.38
N LEU A 207 2.58 -23.51 -12.58
CA LEU A 207 3.49 -22.56 -11.98
C LEU A 207 4.90 -22.68 -12.56
N SER A 208 5.18 -21.83 -13.55
CA SER A 208 6.50 -21.74 -14.18
C SER A 208 6.91 -20.27 -14.16
N LEU A 209 7.75 -19.92 -13.18
CA LEU A 209 8.22 -18.54 -12.99
C LEU A 209 9.57 -18.34 -13.71
N PRO A 210 9.85 -17.17 -14.28
CA PRO A 210 11.17 -16.83 -14.78
C PRO A 210 12.22 -17.00 -13.68
N ASN A 211 13.39 -17.49 -14.04
CA ASN A 211 14.51 -17.76 -13.14
C ASN A 211 14.23 -18.79 -12.01
N SER A 212 13.13 -19.54 -12.10
CA SER A 212 12.85 -20.62 -11.16
C SER A 212 13.64 -21.89 -11.56
N LEU A 213 14.19 -22.58 -10.54
CA LEU A 213 14.90 -23.86 -10.76
C LEU A 213 13.97 -25.01 -11.10
N SER A 214 12.66 -24.88 -10.84
CA SER A 214 11.68 -25.92 -11.09
C SER A 214 10.37 -25.34 -11.64
N MET A 215 9.71 -26.12 -12.47
CA MET A 215 8.41 -25.78 -13.05
C MET A 215 7.37 -26.80 -12.60
N ALA A 216 6.17 -26.32 -12.24
CA ALA A 216 5.04 -27.16 -11.91
C ALA A 216 4.01 -27.16 -13.02
N ARG A 217 3.49 -28.36 -13.37
CA ARG A 217 2.33 -28.50 -14.26
C ARG A 217 1.06 -27.96 -13.58
N PRO A 218 -0.04 -27.77 -14.33
CA PRO A 218 -1.35 -27.46 -13.74
C PRO A 218 -1.70 -28.41 -12.59
N ALA A 219 -2.24 -27.86 -11.50
CA ALA A 219 -2.60 -28.60 -10.31
C ALA A 219 -3.68 -29.64 -10.58
N LYS A 220 -3.58 -30.81 -9.94
CA LYS A 220 -4.61 -31.85 -9.99
C LYS A 220 -5.43 -31.94 -8.70
N HIS A 221 -4.95 -31.35 -7.63
CA HIS A 221 -5.56 -31.36 -6.30
C HIS A 221 -5.77 -29.92 -5.80
N PRO A 222 -6.80 -29.63 -4.99
CA PRO A 222 -7.11 -28.27 -4.54
C PRO A 222 -6.03 -27.67 -3.65
N GLU A 223 -5.39 -28.47 -2.79
CA GLU A 223 -4.28 -28.04 -1.94
C GLU A 223 -3.02 -27.67 -2.75
N VAL A 224 -2.78 -28.35 -3.89
CA VAL A 224 -1.71 -27.99 -4.82
C VAL A 224 -2.03 -26.68 -5.55
N LEU A 225 -3.29 -26.48 -5.96
CA LEU A 225 -3.74 -25.23 -6.53
C LEU A 225 -3.56 -24.07 -5.56
N LEU A 226 -3.94 -24.27 -4.31
CA LEU A 226 -3.72 -23.31 -3.22
C LEU A 226 -2.23 -22.97 -3.07
N ALA A 227 -1.36 -23.98 -3.02
CA ALA A 227 0.07 -23.79 -2.93
C ALA A 227 0.64 -23.01 -4.14
N HIS A 228 0.13 -23.26 -5.35
CA HIS A 228 0.48 -22.48 -6.54
C HIS A 228 0.02 -21.03 -6.42
N MET A 229 -1.21 -20.79 -5.94
CA MET A 229 -1.78 -19.45 -5.74
C MET A 229 -0.91 -18.61 -4.79
N VAL A 230 -0.55 -19.17 -3.64
CA VAL A 230 0.26 -18.48 -2.63
C VAL A 230 1.67 -18.17 -3.14
N LYS A 231 2.32 -19.13 -3.80
CA LYS A 231 3.66 -18.92 -4.38
C LYS A 231 3.64 -17.89 -5.51
N PHE A 232 2.61 -17.91 -6.34
CA PHE A 232 2.46 -16.94 -7.41
C PHE A 232 2.18 -15.54 -6.85
N ALA A 233 1.33 -15.42 -5.82
CA ALA A 233 1.10 -14.17 -5.10
C ALA A 233 2.39 -13.60 -4.50
N ALA A 234 3.24 -14.44 -3.91
CA ALA A 234 4.55 -14.04 -3.38
C ALA A 234 5.47 -13.51 -4.48
N ALA A 235 5.51 -14.18 -5.63
CA ALA A 235 6.29 -13.74 -6.80
C ALA A 235 5.76 -12.41 -7.36
N LEU A 236 4.44 -12.27 -7.48
CA LEU A 236 3.80 -11.00 -7.87
C LEU A 236 4.11 -9.87 -6.89
N GLN A 237 4.06 -10.12 -5.57
CA GLN A 237 4.37 -9.11 -4.55
C GLN A 237 5.80 -8.57 -4.68
N SER A 238 6.73 -9.36 -5.21
CA SER A 238 8.08 -8.90 -5.51
C SER A 238 8.15 -7.98 -6.73
N ASN A 239 7.13 -8.00 -7.60
CA ASN A 239 7.04 -7.22 -8.84
C ASN A 239 6.00 -6.09 -8.79
N PHE A 240 5.25 -5.95 -7.70
CA PHE A 240 4.26 -4.89 -7.49
C PHE A 240 4.51 -4.18 -6.16
N ALA A 241 4.29 -2.87 -6.12
CA ALA A 241 4.48 -2.07 -4.92
C ALA A 241 3.30 -2.19 -3.93
N GLY A 242 2.10 -2.40 -4.43
CA GLY A 242 0.85 -2.46 -3.66
C GLY A 242 0.31 -3.88 -3.50
N ALA A 243 -1.01 -4.02 -3.55
CA ALA A 243 -1.72 -5.27 -3.29
C ALA A 243 -1.79 -6.21 -4.50
N ILE A 244 -2.05 -7.47 -4.17
CA ILE A 244 -2.28 -8.57 -5.12
C ILE A 244 -3.72 -9.06 -4.90
N GLY A 245 -4.62 -8.68 -5.80
CA GLY A 245 -6.02 -9.08 -5.76
C GLY A 245 -6.30 -10.31 -6.63
N TRP A 246 -7.22 -11.15 -6.17
CA TRP A 246 -7.68 -12.35 -6.87
C TRP A 246 -9.16 -12.25 -7.14
N ASP A 247 -9.54 -12.40 -8.40
CA ASP A 247 -10.93 -12.39 -8.79
C ASP A 247 -11.59 -13.75 -8.58
N ALA A 248 -12.87 -13.75 -8.18
CA ALA A 248 -13.78 -14.87 -8.12
C ALA A 248 -13.19 -16.19 -7.54
N VAL A 249 -12.42 -16.05 -6.44
CA VAL A 249 -11.63 -17.16 -5.88
C VAL A 249 -12.47 -18.40 -5.61
N ASN A 250 -13.64 -18.24 -4.97
CA ASN A 250 -14.49 -19.38 -4.65
C ASN A 250 -15.09 -20.05 -5.90
N LEU A 251 -15.37 -19.27 -6.97
CA LEU A 251 -15.85 -19.81 -8.23
C LEU A 251 -14.76 -20.61 -8.94
N PHE A 252 -13.54 -20.09 -8.98
CA PHE A 252 -12.44 -20.75 -9.70
C PHE A 252 -11.87 -21.96 -8.94
N PHE A 253 -12.06 -22.04 -7.63
CA PHE A 253 -11.78 -23.26 -6.86
C PHE A 253 -12.87 -24.35 -7.03
N ALA A 254 -14.11 -23.96 -7.31
CA ALA A 254 -15.27 -24.86 -7.28
C ALA A 254 -15.11 -26.18 -8.07
N PRO A 255 -14.52 -26.21 -9.30
CA PRO A 255 -14.31 -27.47 -10.01
C PRO A 255 -13.39 -28.47 -9.30
N TYR A 256 -12.53 -28.00 -8.39
CA TYR A 256 -11.61 -28.83 -7.58
C TYR A 256 -12.26 -29.38 -6.30
N LEU A 257 -13.46 -28.92 -5.95
CA LEU A 257 -14.14 -29.28 -4.69
C LEU A 257 -15.16 -30.39 -4.87
N VAL A 258 -15.39 -30.81 -6.11
CA VAL A 258 -16.35 -31.90 -6.44
C VAL A 258 -15.94 -33.18 -5.71
N GLY A 259 -16.87 -33.75 -4.95
CA GLY A 259 -16.66 -34.99 -4.20
C GLY A 259 -15.98 -34.84 -2.85
N LEU A 260 -15.51 -33.63 -2.49
CA LEU A 260 -14.97 -33.38 -1.15
C LEU A 260 -16.10 -33.27 -0.11
N SER A 261 -15.83 -33.75 1.09
CA SER A 261 -16.68 -33.53 2.27
C SER A 261 -16.62 -32.07 2.74
N ASP A 262 -17.61 -31.63 3.53
CA ASP A 262 -17.59 -30.28 4.13
C ASP A 262 -16.39 -30.05 5.04
N GLN A 263 -15.90 -31.09 5.71
CA GLN A 263 -14.70 -31.01 6.54
C GLN A 263 -13.45 -30.75 5.69
N GLU A 264 -13.31 -31.41 4.55
CA GLU A 264 -12.17 -31.18 3.62
C GLU A 264 -12.23 -29.79 3.00
N VAL A 265 -13.43 -29.31 2.63
CA VAL A 265 -13.62 -27.94 2.13
C VAL A 265 -13.28 -26.91 3.21
N HIS A 266 -13.72 -27.12 4.45
CA HIS A 266 -13.38 -26.26 5.58
C HIS A 266 -11.87 -26.25 5.86
N GLN A 267 -11.20 -27.42 5.82
CA GLN A 267 -9.75 -27.50 5.97
C GLN A 267 -9.01 -26.73 4.87
N LEU A 268 -9.46 -26.81 3.62
CA LEU A 268 -8.90 -26.05 2.51
C LEU A 268 -9.08 -24.53 2.72
N ALA A 269 -10.25 -24.10 3.19
CA ALA A 269 -10.52 -22.70 3.53
C ALA A 269 -9.57 -22.20 4.63
N GLN A 270 -9.38 -23.02 5.69
CA GLN A 270 -8.45 -22.72 6.76
C GLN A 270 -7.00 -22.60 6.23
N MET A 271 -6.55 -23.55 5.43
CA MET A 271 -5.24 -23.50 4.79
C MET A 271 -5.05 -22.22 3.97
N LEU A 272 -6.02 -21.82 3.16
CA LEU A 272 -5.92 -20.61 2.33
C LEU A 272 -5.71 -19.35 3.20
N ILE A 273 -6.51 -19.18 4.24
CA ILE A 273 -6.43 -18.00 5.11
C ILE A 273 -5.13 -17.98 5.90
N TYR A 274 -4.71 -19.10 6.47
CA TYR A 274 -3.47 -19.17 7.26
C TYR A 274 -2.22 -19.02 6.41
N GLU A 275 -2.15 -19.60 5.22
CA GLU A 275 -1.03 -19.45 4.30
C GLU A 275 -0.80 -17.96 3.94
N PHE A 276 -1.85 -17.23 3.57
CA PHE A 276 -1.72 -15.81 3.29
C PHE A 276 -1.45 -14.95 4.52
N SER A 277 -1.98 -15.32 5.69
CA SER A 277 -1.79 -14.55 6.93
C SER A 277 -0.40 -14.68 7.53
N GLN A 278 0.25 -15.85 7.38
CA GLN A 278 1.51 -16.18 8.05
C GLN A 278 2.72 -16.03 7.13
N GLN A 279 2.54 -15.99 5.82
CA GLN A 279 3.65 -15.98 4.89
C GLN A 279 4.26 -14.58 4.76
N ALA A 280 5.43 -14.41 5.37
CA ALA A 280 6.22 -13.18 5.34
C ALA A 280 7.39 -13.33 4.34
N VAL A 281 7.09 -13.36 3.04
CA VAL A 281 8.09 -13.69 1.98
C VAL A 281 8.60 -12.51 1.19
N ALA A 282 8.03 -11.33 1.36
CA ALA A 282 8.40 -10.16 0.56
C ALA A 282 8.44 -8.89 1.40
N ARG A 283 9.09 -7.85 0.88
CA ARG A 283 9.05 -6.48 1.42
C ARG A 283 9.38 -6.39 2.91
N GLY A 284 10.52 -6.88 3.31
CA GLY A 284 11.03 -6.72 4.68
C GLY A 284 10.31 -7.55 5.74
N GLY A 285 9.76 -8.70 5.36
CA GLY A 285 9.03 -9.60 6.25
C GLY A 285 7.54 -9.27 6.38
N GLN A 286 7.00 -8.39 5.54
CA GLN A 286 5.58 -8.12 5.44
C GLN A 286 4.82 -9.34 4.94
N ALA A 287 3.62 -9.61 5.48
CA ALA A 287 2.69 -10.57 4.88
C ALA A 287 2.29 -10.12 3.46
N ILE A 288 1.92 -11.07 2.59
CA ILE A 288 1.44 -10.75 1.24
C ILE A 288 0.17 -9.90 1.38
N PHE A 289 0.20 -8.70 0.83
CA PHE A 289 -0.94 -7.79 0.84
C PHE A 289 -1.97 -8.29 -0.18
N THR A 290 -2.87 -9.16 0.24
CA THR A 290 -3.74 -9.95 -0.62
C THR A 290 -5.21 -9.69 -0.37
N ASP A 291 -5.97 -9.64 -1.46
CA ASP A 291 -7.42 -9.52 -1.47
C ASP A 291 -8.03 -10.68 -2.26
N ILE A 292 -9.17 -11.18 -1.81
CA ILE A 292 -9.94 -12.22 -2.49
C ILE A 292 -11.36 -11.73 -2.74
N ASN A 293 -11.76 -11.69 -4.02
CA ASN A 293 -13.13 -11.37 -4.42
C ASN A 293 -13.97 -12.65 -4.35
N LEU A 294 -15.12 -12.56 -3.73
CA LEU A 294 -15.99 -13.68 -3.40
C LEU A 294 -17.44 -13.40 -3.81
N TYR A 295 -18.11 -14.40 -4.33
CA TYR A 295 -19.48 -14.31 -4.82
C TYR A 295 -20.35 -15.42 -4.24
N TRP A 296 -21.59 -15.09 -3.89
CA TRP A 296 -22.61 -16.08 -3.54
C TRP A 296 -23.24 -16.70 -4.79
N GLU A 297 -23.45 -15.87 -5.80
CA GLU A 297 -23.92 -16.26 -7.13
C GLU A 297 -22.78 -16.27 -8.14
N VAL A 298 -22.97 -16.94 -9.28
CA VAL A 298 -22.05 -16.81 -10.41
C VAL A 298 -22.40 -15.55 -11.19
N PRO A 299 -21.47 -14.59 -11.31
CA PRO A 299 -21.68 -13.36 -12.09
C PRO A 299 -21.99 -13.65 -13.56
N LYS A 300 -22.82 -12.80 -14.19
CA LYS A 300 -23.30 -12.98 -15.55
C LYS A 300 -22.19 -13.24 -16.58
N HIS A 301 -21.03 -12.59 -16.42
CA HIS A 301 -19.90 -12.73 -17.33
C HIS A 301 -19.17 -14.09 -17.21
N PHE A 302 -19.39 -14.84 -16.12
CA PHE A 302 -18.85 -16.19 -15.93
C PHE A 302 -19.88 -17.31 -16.13
N GLU A 303 -21.18 -17.02 -16.19
CA GLU A 303 -22.23 -18.04 -16.25
C GLU A 303 -22.04 -19.06 -17.38
N LYS A 304 -21.62 -18.59 -18.54
CA LYS A 304 -21.45 -19.39 -19.75
C LYS A 304 -20.02 -19.76 -20.08
N VAL A 305 -19.10 -19.44 -19.16
CA VAL A 305 -17.68 -19.75 -19.32
C VAL A 305 -17.43 -21.18 -18.91
N GLU A 306 -16.82 -21.96 -19.78
CA GLU A 306 -16.43 -23.33 -19.49
C GLU A 306 -15.34 -23.36 -18.42
N ALA A 307 -15.55 -24.18 -17.39
CA ALA A 307 -14.67 -24.25 -16.25
C ALA A 307 -13.39 -25.06 -16.54
N ILE A 308 -12.25 -24.54 -16.12
CA ILE A 308 -11.00 -25.28 -16.07
C ILE A 308 -10.96 -26.08 -14.75
N GLY A 309 -10.71 -27.37 -14.85
CA GLY A 309 -10.66 -28.29 -13.72
C GLY A 309 -9.25 -28.79 -13.40
N PRO A 310 -9.16 -29.88 -12.62
CA PRO A 310 -7.90 -30.53 -12.28
C PRO A 310 -7.04 -30.87 -13.49
N GLY A 311 -5.74 -30.58 -13.42
CA GLY A 311 -4.81 -30.81 -14.52
C GLY A 311 -4.79 -29.72 -15.61
N GLY A 312 -5.59 -28.65 -15.45
CA GLY A 312 -5.67 -27.56 -16.42
C GLY A 312 -6.56 -27.84 -17.62
N GLU A 313 -7.34 -28.89 -17.55
CA GLU A 313 -8.25 -29.33 -18.62
C GLU A 313 -9.64 -28.71 -18.47
N PHE A 314 -10.34 -28.50 -19.57
CA PHE A 314 -11.74 -28.08 -19.56
C PHE A 314 -12.62 -29.22 -19.04
N THR A 315 -13.60 -28.89 -18.19
CA THR A 315 -14.47 -29.88 -17.54
C THR A 315 -15.67 -30.30 -18.39
N GLY A 316 -15.95 -29.60 -19.47
CA GLY A 316 -17.19 -29.73 -20.24
C GLY A 316 -18.43 -29.12 -19.56
N LYS A 317 -18.25 -28.45 -18.43
CA LYS A 317 -19.30 -27.74 -17.65
C LYS A 317 -18.94 -26.28 -17.51
N THR A 318 -19.96 -25.43 -17.37
CA THR A 318 -19.75 -24.00 -17.11
C THR A 318 -19.59 -23.73 -15.60
N TYR A 319 -19.05 -22.55 -15.23
CA TYR A 319 -18.96 -22.14 -13.83
C TYR A 319 -20.33 -22.09 -13.14
N ALA A 320 -21.43 -21.80 -13.84
CA ALA A 320 -22.76 -21.81 -13.30
C ALA A 320 -23.19 -23.19 -12.76
N GLU A 321 -22.66 -24.29 -13.33
CA GLU A 321 -22.94 -25.66 -12.90
C GLU A 321 -22.20 -26.09 -11.62
N TYR A 322 -21.24 -25.25 -11.15
CA TYR A 322 -20.48 -25.46 -9.90
C TYR A 322 -20.89 -24.49 -8.79
N THR A 323 -22.08 -23.86 -8.92
CA THR A 323 -22.55 -22.88 -7.92
C THR A 323 -22.59 -23.47 -6.49
N GLY A 324 -23.00 -24.72 -6.34
CA GLY A 324 -23.08 -25.38 -5.01
C GLY A 324 -21.73 -25.51 -4.34
N GLU A 325 -20.71 -25.96 -5.06
CA GLU A 325 -19.33 -26.08 -4.59
C GLU A 325 -18.75 -24.70 -4.25
N ALA A 326 -19.02 -23.70 -5.08
CA ALA A 326 -18.57 -22.32 -4.84
C ALA A 326 -19.21 -21.73 -3.57
N GLN A 327 -20.49 -21.99 -3.34
CA GLN A 327 -21.21 -21.56 -2.12
C GLN A 327 -20.70 -22.27 -0.86
N ARG A 328 -20.43 -23.58 -0.93
CA ARG A 328 -19.80 -24.31 0.18
C ARG A 328 -18.46 -23.72 0.56
N PHE A 329 -17.63 -23.37 -0.43
CA PHE A 329 -16.30 -22.85 -0.15
C PHE A 329 -16.33 -21.44 0.44
N VAL A 330 -17.17 -20.55 -0.11
CA VAL A 330 -17.27 -19.19 0.46
C VAL A 330 -17.86 -19.23 1.87
N TRP A 331 -18.79 -20.13 2.16
CA TRP A 331 -19.32 -20.32 3.52
C TRP A 331 -18.22 -20.77 4.48
N ALA A 332 -17.44 -21.80 4.11
CA ALA A 332 -16.33 -22.30 4.91
C ALA A 332 -15.23 -21.25 5.16
N LEU A 333 -14.95 -20.38 4.17
CA LEU A 333 -14.03 -19.25 4.38
C LEU A 333 -14.54 -18.32 5.49
N PHE A 334 -15.84 -18.02 5.51
CA PHE A 334 -16.42 -17.15 6.53
C PHE A 334 -16.52 -17.80 7.90
N ASP A 335 -16.67 -19.13 8.00
CA ASP A 335 -16.53 -19.86 9.26
C ASP A 335 -15.14 -19.65 9.86
N VAL A 336 -14.07 -19.79 9.07
CA VAL A 336 -12.70 -19.55 9.53
C VAL A 336 -12.47 -18.09 9.94
N TYR A 337 -13.02 -17.12 9.19
CA TYR A 337 -12.93 -15.72 9.61
C TYR A 337 -13.67 -15.42 10.91
N LEU A 338 -14.80 -16.11 11.16
CA LEU A 338 -15.57 -15.96 12.40
C LEU A 338 -14.80 -16.48 13.61
N ASP A 339 -14.13 -17.61 13.47
CA ASP A 339 -13.28 -18.18 14.52
C ASP A 339 -12.10 -17.24 14.84
N GLY A 340 -11.48 -16.62 13.82
CA GLY A 340 -10.26 -15.85 13.96
C GLY A 340 -9.03 -16.76 14.11
N ASP A 341 -7.90 -16.18 14.51
CA ASP A 341 -6.68 -16.94 14.75
C ASP A 341 -6.72 -17.70 16.09
N ALA A 342 -5.67 -18.44 16.42
CA ALA A 342 -5.56 -19.28 17.62
C ALA A 342 -5.86 -18.54 18.96
N VAL A 343 -5.84 -17.22 18.98
CA VAL A 343 -6.18 -16.38 20.16
C VAL A 343 -7.39 -15.47 19.90
N GLY A 344 -8.16 -15.76 18.85
CA GLY A 344 -9.39 -15.07 18.49
C GLY A 344 -9.20 -13.70 17.84
N ARG A 345 -8.02 -13.36 17.34
CA ARG A 345 -7.78 -12.10 16.61
C ARG A 345 -8.38 -12.17 15.21
N PRO A 346 -8.81 -11.02 14.65
CA PRO A 346 -9.16 -10.94 13.24
C PRO A 346 -7.94 -11.18 12.36
N PHE A 347 -8.13 -11.85 11.22
CA PHE A 347 -7.09 -11.96 10.21
C PHE A 347 -6.87 -10.62 9.50
N PHE A 348 -5.60 -10.27 9.21
CA PHE A 348 -5.30 -9.04 8.48
C PHE A 348 -5.39 -9.26 6.96
N PHE A 349 -4.93 -10.41 6.51
CA PHE A 349 -4.94 -10.88 5.12
C PHE A 349 -5.28 -12.38 5.06
N PRO A 350 -5.84 -12.85 3.93
CA PRO A 350 -6.37 -12.08 2.82
C PRO A 350 -7.63 -11.32 3.24
N LYS A 351 -7.94 -10.19 2.56
CA LYS A 351 -9.19 -9.47 2.81
C LYS A 351 -10.31 -10.07 1.97
N PRO A 352 -11.43 -10.51 2.57
CA PRO A 352 -12.58 -11.00 1.82
C PRO A 352 -13.45 -9.85 1.33
N LEU A 353 -13.55 -9.70 0.03
CA LEU A 353 -14.37 -8.72 -0.67
C LEU A 353 -15.61 -9.44 -1.22
N VAL A 354 -16.77 -9.27 -0.55
CA VAL A 354 -18.01 -9.93 -0.95
C VAL A 354 -18.80 -9.03 -1.88
N HIS A 355 -19.00 -9.50 -3.10
CA HIS A 355 -19.77 -8.81 -4.10
C HIS A 355 -21.26 -9.01 -3.88
N ILE A 356 -22.00 -7.94 -3.73
CA ILE A 356 -23.45 -7.88 -3.59
C ILE A 356 -24.03 -7.28 -4.86
N THR A 357 -24.77 -8.08 -5.62
CA THR A 357 -25.38 -7.70 -6.88
C THR A 357 -26.91 -7.75 -6.80
N GLU A 358 -27.63 -7.32 -7.83
CA GLU A 358 -29.08 -7.55 -7.91
C GLU A 358 -29.41 -9.05 -7.93
N LYS A 359 -28.57 -9.87 -8.55
CA LYS A 359 -28.72 -11.33 -8.65
C LYS A 359 -28.48 -12.01 -7.30
N PHE A 360 -27.62 -11.44 -6.45
CA PHE A 360 -27.40 -11.92 -5.09
C PHE A 360 -28.72 -12.13 -4.36
N PHE A 361 -29.61 -11.12 -4.37
CA PHE A 361 -30.92 -11.15 -3.69
C PHE A 361 -31.93 -12.11 -4.31
N GLN A 362 -31.65 -12.65 -5.51
CA GLN A 362 -32.49 -13.62 -6.22
C GLN A 362 -31.96 -15.05 -6.04
N THR A 363 -30.72 -15.21 -5.57
CA THR A 363 -30.06 -16.51 -5.44
C THR A 363 -30.52 -17.21 -4.13
N PRO A 364 -30.92 -18.49 -4.16
CA PRO A 364 -31.29 -19.22 -2.96
C PRO A 364 -30.22 -19.19 -1.87
N GLY A 365 -30.64 -19.08 -0.59
CA GLY A 365 -29.74 -19.05 0.56
C GLY A 365 -29.06 -17.71 0.81
N HIS A 366 -29.31 -16.69 0.00
CA HIS A 366 -28.64 -15.37 0.13
C HIS A 366 -28.86 -14.71 1.49
N MET A 367 -30.04 -14.85 2.11
CA MET A 367 -30.30 -14.24 3.42
C MET A 367 -29.50 -14.92 4.55
N ASP A 368 -29.42 -16.25 4.52
CA ASP A 368 -28.63 -16.99 5.50
C ASP A 368 -27.15 -16.65 5.35
N PHE A 369 -26.66 -16.57 4.10
CA PHE A 369 -25.30 -16.15 3.82
C PHE A 369 -25.06 -14.68 4.22
N LEU A 370 -25.99 -13.77 3.93
CA LEU A 370 -25.88 -12.37 4.35
C LEU A 370 -25.80 -12.25 5.87
N HIS A 371 -26.62 -13.00 6.62
CA HIS A 371 -26.55 -13.04 8.08
C HIS A 371 -25.21 -13.59 8.56
N HIS A 372 -24.67 -14.63 7.91
CA HIS A 372 -23.37 -15.21 8.26
C HIS A 372 -22.22 -14.21 8.07
N ILE A 373 -22.12 -13.56 6.90
CA ILE A 373 -21.08 -12.56 6.65
C ILE A 373 -21.24 -11.28 7.48
N CYS A 374 -22.46 -10.94 7.88
CA CYS A 374 -22.73 -9.84 8.81
C CYS A 374 -22.33 -10.20 10.25
N ASP A 375 -22.44 -11.47 10.67
CA ASP A 375 -21.92 -11.92 11.97
C ASP A 375 -20.39 -11.80 12.01
N VAL A 376 -19.70 -12.22 10.95
CA VAL A 376 -18.25 -12.01 10.80
C VAL A 376 -17.89 -10.52 10.81
N ALA A 377 -18.67 -9.68 10.14
CA ALA A 377 -18.46 -8.22 10.14
C ALA A 377 -18.63 -7.63 11.55
N ALA A 378 -19.62 -8.08 12.31
CA ALA A 378 -19.87 -7.64 13.68
C ALA A 378 -18.78 -8.11 14.64
N GLU A 379 -18.39 -9.39 14.59
CA GLU A 379 -17.45 -9.98 15.54
C GLU A 379 -15.98 -9.72 15.22
N LYS A 380 -15.59 -9.81 13.96
CA LYS A 380 -14.19 -9.72 13.53
C LYS A 380 -13.90 -8.55 12.58
N GLY A 381 -14.93 -8.01 11.92
CA GLY A 381 -14.75 -6.98 10.93
C GLY A 381 -14.16 -7.48 9.59
N ASN A 382 -13.97 -8.77 9.40
CA ASN A 382 -13.35 -9.36 8.21
C ASN A 382 -14.27 -9.46 6.99
N THR A 383 -15.29 -8.60 6.87
CA THR A 383 -16.16 -8.55 5.69
C THR A 383 -16.11 -7.16 5.07
N TYR A 384 -15.86 -7.09 3.78
CA TYR A 384 -16.00 -5.89 2.95
C TYR A 384 -17.15 -6.14 1.98
N PHE A 385 -18.14 -5.27 2.01
CA PHE A 385 -19.30 -5.35 1.13
C PHE A 385 -19.03 -4.49 -0.11
N VAL A 386 -18.90 -5.13 -1.26
CA VAL A 386 -18.71 -4.50 -2.58
C VAL A 386 -20.05 -4.49 -3.29
N PHE A 387 -20.53 -3.34 -3.67
CA PHE A 387 -21.85 -3.19 -4.30
C PHE A 387 -21.71 -3.03 -5.82
N ASP A 388 -22.05 -4.07 -6.55
CA ASP A 388 -22.07 -4.08 -8.02
C ASP A 388 -23.50 -3.82 -8.51
N ARG A 389 -23.76 -2.58 -8.90
CA ARG A 389 -25.08 -2.14 -9.39
C ARG A 389 -25.13 -2.10 -10.89
N GLY A 390 -26.28 -2.45 -11.46
CA GLY A 390 -26.51 -2.48 -12.89
C GLY A 390 -25.69 -3.57 -13.60
N ASN A 391 -25.15 -3.27 -14.77
CA ASN A 391 -24.32 -4.19 -15.56
C ASN A 391 -22.81 -4.01 -15.33
N THR A 392 -22.41 -3.34 -14.27
CA THR A 392 -21.00 -3.07 -14.00
C THR A 392 -20.37 -4.27 -13.30
N ALA A 393 -19.39 -4.89 -13.93
CA ALA A 393 -18.52 -5.87 -13.29
C ALA A 393 -17.25 -5.18 -12.82
N LYS A 394 -16.75 -5.57 -11.65
CA LYS A 394 -15.55 -4.99 -11.03
C LYS A 394 -14.68 -6.09 -10.44
N VAL A 395 -13.37 -5.90 -10.46
CA VAL A 395 -12.42 -6.63 -9.63
C VAL A 395 -11.90 -5.65 -8.58
N SER A 396 -12.19 -5.93 -7.33
CA SER A 396 -11.82 -5.05 -6.22
C SER A 396 -10.50 -5.49 -5.58
N GLU A 397 -9.67 -4.49 -5.20
CA GLU A 397 -8.35 -4.70 -4.63
C GLU A 397 -7.98 -3.64 -3.59
N CYS A 398 -6.85 -3.85 -2.93
CA CYS A 398 -6.31 -2.92 -1.95
C CYS A 398 -7.33 -2.54 -0.87
N CYS A 399 -7.20 -1.33 -0.36
CA CYS A 399 -8.13 -0.82 0.63
C CYS A 399 -9.48 -0.43 0.01
N ARG A 400 -9.49 -0.10 -1.29
CA ARG A 400 -10.70 0.38 -1.99
C ARG A 400 -10.56 0.41 -3.52
N LEU A 401 -9.38 0.12 -4.08
CA LEU A 401 -9.19 0.09 -5.53
C LEU A 401 -10.14 -0.91 -6.18
N SER A 402 -10.79 -0.50 -7.25
CA SER A 402 -11.63 -1.34 -8.09
C SER A 402 -11.29 -1.13 -9.55
N PHE A 403 -11.07 -2.23 -10.27
CA PHE A 403 -10.96 -2.21 -11.72
C PHE A 403 -12.34 -2.41 -12.32
N LYS A 404 -12.93 -1.34 -12.83
CA LYS A 404 -14.16 -1.43 -13.58
C LYS A 404 -13.87 -2.08 -14.94
N LEU A 405 -14.55 -3.17 -15.22
CA LEU A 405 -14.34 -3.93 -16.44
C LEU A 405 -14.97 -3.21 -17.65
N GLU A 406 -14.17 -2.94 -18.66
CA GLU A 406 -14.60 -2.42 -19.95
C GLU A 406 -15.02 -3.57 -20.89
N GLN A 407 -15.56 -3.25 -22.06
CA GLN A 407 -16.00 -4.29 -23.01
C GLN A 407 -14.86 -5.25 -23.41
N SER A 408 -13.65 -4.73 -23.58
CA SER A 408 -12.47 -5.54 -23.87
C SER A 408 -12.08 -6.50 -22.73
N ASP A 409 -12.35 -6.11 -21.48
CA ASP A 409 -12.11 -6.93 -20.31
C ASP A 409 -13.18 -8.02 -20.19
N LEU A 410 -14.44 -7.69 -20.52
CA LEU A 410 -15.54 -8.66 -20.60
C LEU A 410 -15.33 -9.69 -21.73
N ASP A 411 -14.66 -9.31 -22.81
CA ASP A 411 -14.24 -10.25 -23.84
C ASP A 411 -13.13 -11.20 -23.34
N ASP A 412 -12.21 -10.69 -22.52
CA ASP A 412 -11.23 -11.53 -21.82
C ASP A 412 -11.87 -12.48 -20.80
N ALA A 413 -13.01 -12.11 -20.19
CA ALA A 413 -13.75 -13.00 -19.27
C ALA A 413 -14.23 -14.30 -19.92
N LYS A 414 -14.34 -14.36 -21.24
CA LYS A 414 -14.58 -15.60 -22.00
C LYS A 414 -13.39 -16.57 -21.95
N GLN A 415 -12.21 -16.05 -21.64
CA GLN A 415 -10.96 -16.76 -21.41
C GLN A 415 -10.33 -16.24 -20.10
N PRO A 416 -10.84 -16.65 -18.93
CA PRO A 416 -10.53 -16.00 -17.65
C PRO A 416 -9.04 -15.98 -17.29
N TRP A 417 -8.22 -16.87 -17.85
CA TRP A 417 -6.76 -16.81 -17.69
C TRP A 417 -6.13 -15.53 -18.28
N ARG A 418 -6.87 -14.78 -19.11
CA ARG A 418 -6.46 -13.47 -19.65
C ARG A 418 -6.79 -12.30 -18.74
N MET A 419 -7.61 -12.50 -17.72
CA MET A 419 -8.02 -11.46 -16.79
C MET A 419 -6.85 -11.09 -15.87
N ARG A 420 -6.12 -10.06 -16.28
CA ARG A 420 -4.98 -9.49 -15.56
C ARG A 420 -5.08 -7.97 -15.64
N TYR A 421 -5.16 -7.34 -14.50
CA TYR A 421 -5.33 -5.90 -14.32
C TYR A 421 -4.15 -5.32 -13.57
N CYS A 422 -3.87 -4.05 -13.80
CA CYS A 422 -2.76 -3.37 -13.16
C CYS A 422 -3.05 -1.89 -12.98
N ALA A 423 -2.80 -1.37 -11.79
CA ALA A 423 -2.60 0.04 -11.55
C ALA A 423 -1.11 0.37 -11.65
N LEU A 424 -0.74 1.34 -12.51
CA LEU A 424 0.65 1.67 -12.76
C LEU A 424 1.29 2.41 -11.58
N GLN A 425 0.57 3.42 -11.09
CA GLN A 425 1.00 4.29 -10.00
C GLN A 425 -0.22 4.99 -9.39
N ASN A 426 -0.09 5.45 -8.14
CA ASN A 426 -0.99 6.42 -7.53
C ASN A 426 -0.25 7.76 -7.36
N VAL A 427 -0.90 8.86 -7.78
CA VAL A 427 -0.42 10.24 -7.57
C VAL A 427 -1.54 11.03 -6.90
N THR A 428 -1.31 11.48 -5.67
CA THR A 428 -2.34 12.12 -4.85
C THR A 428 -2.19 13.63 -4.80
N ILE A 429 -3.27 14.35 -5.07
CA ILE A 429 -3.35 15.82 -5.08
C ILE A 429 -3.73 16.33 -3.68
N ASN A 430 -3.04 17.39 -3.21
CA ASN A 430 -3.31 18.11 -1.98
C ASN A 430 -4.39 19.19 -2.22
N LEU A 431 -5.66 18.86 -2.01
CA LEU A 431 -6.77 19.78 -2.22
C LEU A 431 -6.77 20.98 -1.24
N PRO A 432 -6.49 20.81 0.07
CA PRO A 432 -6.37 21.95 0.99
C PRO A 432 -5.35 23.00 0.55
N ARG A 433 -4.16 22.57 0.09
CA ARG A 433 -3.11 23.48 -0.39
C ARG A 433 -3.61 24.33 -1.56
N ILE A 434 -4.31 23.72 -2.49
CA ILE A 434 -4.92 24.45 -3.62
C ILE A 434 -5.86 25.53 -3.10
N ALA A 435 -6.72 25.22 -2.11
CA ALA A 435 -7.66 26.17 -1.55
C ALA A 435 -6.99 27.34 -0.83
N TYR A 436 -5.89 27.09 -0.06
CA TYR A 436 -5.10 28.16 0.57
C TYR A 436 -4.55 29.18 -0.43
N GLN A 437 -4.23 28.74 -1.64
CA GLN A 437 -3.66 29.57 -2.71
C GLN A 437 -4.71 30.34 -3.51
N CYS A 438 -6.01 30.09 -3.28
CA CYS A 438 -7.09 30.62 -4.13
C CYS A 438 -7.96 31.69 -3.46
N ASP A 439 -7.83 31.92 -2.16
CA ASP A 439 -8.52 32.95 -1.37
C ASP A 439 -10.06 33.01 -1.61
N GLY A 440 -10.71 31.84 -1.65
CA GLY A 440 -12.16 31.70 -1.86
C GLY A 440 -12.65 31.99 -3.29
N ASN A 441 -11.74 32.19 -4.26
CA ASN A 441 -12.09 32.48 -5.65
C ASN A 441 -12.28 31.19 -6.46
N ASP A 442 -13.50 30.93 -6.95
CA ASP A 442 -13.85 29.72 -7.70
C ASP A 442 -13.03 29.59 -8.99
N THR A 443 -12.83 30.67 -9.76
CA THR A 443 -12.08 30.62 -11.03
C THR A 443 -10.63 30.22 -10.78
N LYS A 444 -9.99 30.80 -9.76
CA LYS A 444 -8.62 30.45 -9.37
C LYS A 444 -8.55 28.99 -8.88
N LEU A 445 -9.56 28.53 -8.11
CA LEU A 445 -9.61 27.15 -7.61
C LEU A 445 -9.58 26.13 -8.74
N PHE A 446 -10.47 26.26 -9.73
CA PHE A 446 -10.54 25.32 -10.85
C PHE A 446 -9.30 25.41 -11.77
N ALA A 447 -8.77 26.61 -11.99
CA ALA A 447 -7.52 26.76 -12.74
C ALA A 447 -6.34 26.08 -12.03
N LYS A 448 -6.24 26.22 -10.71
CA LYS A 448 -5.17 25.60 -9.93
C LYS A 448 -5.33 24.08 -9.83
N ILE A 449 -6.54 23.57 -9.69
CA ILE A 449 -6.82 22.13 -9.78
C ILE A 449 -6.33 21.60 -11.13
N GLN A 450 -6.63 22.27 -12.25
CA GLN A 450 -6.20 21.86 -13.57
C GLN A 450 -4.66 21.86 -13.71
N GLU A 451 -3.98 22.85 -13.13
CA GLU A 451 -2.51 22.94 -13.13
C GLU A 451 -1.89 21.73 -12.41
N VAL A 452 -2.30 21.47 -11.15
CA VAL A 452 -1.77 20.36 -10.35
C VAL A 452 -2.15 19.00 -10.96
N PHE A 453 -3.35 18.88 -11.51
CA PHE A 453 -3.80 17.67 -12.21
C PHE A 453 -2.90 17.33 -13.40
N ARG A 454 -2.48 18.34 -14.20
CA ARG A 454 -1.53 18.12 -15.30
C ARG A 454 -0.18 17.60 -14.81
N LYS A 455 0.31 18.10 -13.67
CA LYS A 455 1.56 17.58 -13.05
C LYS A 455 1.39 16.12 -12.62
N ALA A 456 0.24 15.76 -12.06
CA ALA A 456 -0.05 14.37 -11.71
C ALA A 456 -0.07 13.46 -12.96
N VAL A 457 -0.66 13.90 -14.06
CA VAL A 457 -0.62 13.18 -15.34
C VAL A 457 0.82 13.06 -15.87
N GLN A 458 1.62 14.14 -15.81
CA GLN A 458 3.01 14.12 -16.25
C GLN A 458 3.84 13.10 -15.45
N ALA A 459 3.63 13.00 -14.14
CA ALA A 459 4.30 12.00 -13.31
C ALA A 459 3.98 10.56 -13.76
N HIS A 460 2.75 10.29 -14.18
CA HIS A 460 2.39 8.98 -14.74
C HIS A 460 3.10 8.69 -16.06
N LEU A 461 3.23 9.68 -16.94
CA LEU A 461 3.93 9.54 -18.22
C LEU A 461 5.41 9.24 -18.01
N GLU A 462 6.06 9.93 -17.08
CA GLU A 462 7.47 9.75 -16.75
C GLU A 462 7.74 8.36 -16.17
N LYS A 463 6.94 7.92 -15.18
CA LYS A 463 7.06 6.56 -14.63
C LYS A 463 6.78 5.50 -15.69
N ARG A 464 5.78 5.70 -16.56
CA ARG A 464 5.48 4.78 -17.65
C ARG A 464 6.68 4.58 -18.55
N THR A 465 7.30 5.68 -19.00
CA THR A 465 8.50 5.64 -19.84
C THR A 465 9.63 4.84 -19.17
N PHE A 466 9.83 5.04 -17.87
CA PHE A 466 10.82 4.30 -17.11
C PHE A 466 10.52 2.80 -17.06
N LEU A 467 9.26 2.41 -16.76
CA LEU A 467 8.87 1.01 -16.68
C LEU A 467 8.90 0.32 -18.06
N GLU A 468 8.49 0.99 -19.14
CA GLU A 468 8.58 0.48 -20.50
C GLU A 468 10.02 0.15 -20.89
N ARG A 469 10.99 0.99 -20.47
CA ARG A 469 12.42 0.71 -20.66
C ARG A 469 12.86 -0.56 -19.92
N LEU A 470 12.37 -0.80 -18.69
CA LEU A 470 12.68 -2.02 -17.94
C LEU A 470 12.03 -3.26 -18.56
N LEU A 471 10.77 -3.16 -18.99
CA LEU A 471 10.03 -4.24 -19.65
C LEU A 471 10.62 -4.62 -21.02
N ALA A 472 11.22 -3.67 -21.73
CA ALA A 472 11.89 -3.91 -23.02
C ALA A 472 13.09 -4.86 -22.90
N LEU A 473 13.63 -5.08 -21.68
CA LEU A 473 14.66 -6.09 -21.42
C LEU A 473 14.12 -7.53 -21.42
N GLY A 474 12.80 -7.71 -21.47
CA GLY A 474 12.12 -9.01 -21.58
C GLY A 474 12.34 -9.92 -20.36
N GLU A 475 12.34 -11.22 -20.59
CA GLU A 475 12.50 -12.24 -19.55
C GLU A 475 13.93 -12.27 -18.93
N ASN A 476 14.89 -11.57 -19.50
CA ASN A 476 16.24 -11.39 -18.93
C ASN A 476 16.36 -10.09 -18.13
N GLY A 477 15.31 -9.28 -18.04
CA GLY A 477 15.27 -8.02 -17.33
C GLY A 477 14.79 -8.14 -15.88
N PRO A 478 14.81 -7.02 -15.13
CA PRO A 478 14.38 -6.99 -13.73
C PRO A 478 12.88 -7.25 -13.55
N LEU A 479 12.06 -7.10 -14.59
CA LEU A 479 10.63 -7.36 -14.61
C LEU A 479 10.27 -8.60 -15.45
N ALA A 480 11.12 -9.63 -15.40
CA ALA A 480 10.98 -10.86 -16.19
C ALA A 480 9.59 -11.51 -16.04
N LEU A 481 9.05 -11.56 -14.81
CA LEU A 481 7.72 -12.13 -14.56
C LEU A 481 6.62 -11.35 -15.29
N LEU A 482 6.73 -10.03 -15.33
CA LEU A 482 5.76 -9.17 -16.01
C LEU A 482 5.88 -9.19 -17.53
N SER A 483 7.06 -9.58 -18.05
CA SER A 483 7.34 -9.76 -19.48
C SER A 483 7.01 -11.17 -19.99
N MET A 484 6.81 -12.13 -19.07
CA MET A 484 6.50 -13.53 -19.38
C MET A 484 5.27 -13.65 -20.31
N ASN A 485 5.38 -14.47 -21.35
CA ASN A 485 4.30 -14.69 -22.32
C ASN A 485 3.92 -16.18 -22.41
N ARG A 486 2.70 -16.54 -21.99
CA ARG A 486 2.18 -17.91 -22.04
C ARG A 486 0.89 -18.03 -22.88
N ASP A 487 0.21 -16.93 -23.15
CA ASP A 487 -1.09 -16.88 -23.82
C ASP A 487 -1.11 -15.96 -25.06
N GLY A 488 0.07 -15.66 -25.60
CA GLY A 488 0.23 -14.79 -26.76
C GLY A 488 0.34 -13.30 -26.43
N ALA A 489 0.35 -12.95 -25.11
CA ALA A 489 0.56 -11.58 -24.66
C ALA A 489 1.48 -11.55 -23.41
N PRO A 490 2.24 -10.47 -23.20
CA PRO A 490 2.98 -10.30 -21.96
C PRO A 490 2.05 -10.37 -20.75
N TYR A 491 2.56 -10.85 -19.60
CA TYR A 491 1.78 -10.89 -18.38
C TYR A 491 1.24 -9.49 -18.02
N LEU A 492 2.08 -8.47 -18.01
CA LEU A 492 1.67 -7.08 -17.90
C LEU A 492 1.40 -6.47 -19.28
N ARG A 493 0.16 -6.09 -19.53
CA ARG A 493 -0.29 -5.44 -20.77
C ARG A 493 -0.33 -3.93 -20.59
N MET A 494 0.76 -3.23 -20.92
CA MET A 494 0.93 -1.79 -20.72
C MET A 494 -0.17 -0.91 -21.32
N HIS A 495 -0.85 -1.35 -22.38
CA HIS A 495 -1.97 -0.61 -22.98
C HIS A 495 -3.28 -0.72 -22.17
N ARG A 496 -3.34 -1.60 -21.16
CA ARG A 496 -4.50 -1.81 -20.27
C ARG A 496 -4.25 -1.34 -18.83
N VAL A 497 -3.09 -0.78 -18.53
CA VAL A 497 -2.81 -0.27 -17.18
C VAL A 497 -3.68 0.92 -16.85
N THR A 498 -4.09 1.00 -15.59
CA THR A 498 -4.84 2.12 -15.03
C THR A 498 -3.89 3.08 -14.30
N ASN A 499 -4.03 4.38 -14.54
CA ASN A 499 -3.24 5.43 -13.90
C ASN A 499 -4.12 6.15 -12.88
N LEU A 500 -3.76 6.06 -11.59
CA LEU A 500 -4.60 6.50 -10.48
C LEU A 500 -4.29 7.95 -10.10
N ILE A 501 -5.30 8.80 -10.14
CA ILE A 501 -5.23 10.17 -9.62
C ILE A 501 -5.99 10.21 -8.30
N GLY A 502 -5.26 10.25 -7.21
CA GLY A 502 -5.80 10.34 -5.87
C GLY A 502 -6.02 11.78 -5.40
N MET A 503 -6.72 11.93 -4.29
CA MET A 503 -6.90 13.22 -3.61
C MET A 503 -6.94 13.03 -2.11
N VAL A 504 -6.62 14.09 -1.36
CA VAL A 504 -6.72 14.17 0.11
C VAL A 504 -7.31 15.51 0.51
N GLY A 505 -8.13 15.51 1.54
CA GLY A 505 -8.59 16.72 2.22
C GLY A 505 -9.69 17.48 1.51
N LEU A 506 -10.62 16.81 0.83
CA LEU A 506 -11.76 17.49 0.22
C LEU A 506 -12.59 18.25 1.26
N ASN A 507 -12.80 17.68 2.45
CA ASN A 507 -13.49 18.33 3.56
C ASN A 507 -12.81 19.63 3.97
N GLU A 508 -11.49 19.61 4.13
CA GLU A 508 -10.70 20.79 4.51
C GLU A 508 -10.62 21.81 3.36
N MET A 509 -10.53 21.34 2.13
CA MET A 509 -10.57 22.23 0.95
C MET A 509 -11.86 23.05 0.92
N VAL A 510 -13.02 22.42 1.13
CA VAL A 510 -14.31 23.11 1.19
C VAL A 510 -14.39 24.04 2.40
N GLN A 511 -13.86 23.62 3.55
CA GLN A 511 -13.77 24.44 4.76
C GLN A 511 -12.94 25.72 4.52
N ILE A 512 -11.79 25.62 3.86
CA ILE A 512 -10.94 26.76 3.52
C ILE A 512 -11.63 27.70 2.53
N HIS A 513 -12.29 27.12 1.52
CA HIS A 513 -12.84 27.85 0.38
C HIS A 513 -14.17 28.55 0.69
N LYS A 514 -15.02 27.93 1.55
CA LYS A 514 -16.38 28.43 1.86
C LYS A 514 -16.66 28.61 3.35
N GLY A 515 -15.74 28.29 4.23
CA GLY A 515 -15.90 28.41 5.68
C GLY A 515 -16.74 27.32 6.32
N GLN A 516 -17.13 26.27 5.59
CA GLN A 516 -17.98 25.16 6.06
C GLN A 516 -17.37 23.80 5.70
N GLN A 517 -17.50 22.83 6.59
CA GLN A 517 -17.12 21.45 6.31
C GLN A 517 -18.19 20.74 5.46
N LEU A 518 -17.83 19.68 4.76
CA LEU A 518 -18.74 18.93 3.86
C LEU A 518 -20.07 18.54 4.50
N HIS A 519 -20.08 18.20 5.78
CA HIS A 519 -21.28 17.71 6.46
C HIS A 519 -22.22 18.82 6.94
N GLU A 520 -21.77 20.07 6.96
CA GLU A 520 -22.48 21.18 7.61
C GLU A 520 -23.60 21.77 6.75
N SER A 521 -23.51 21.64 5.42
CA SER A 521 -24.59 22.11 4.53
C SER A 521 -24.62 21.38 3.18
N ASP A 522 -25.76 21.42 2.51
CA ASP A 522 -25.91 20.88 1.14
C ASP A 522 -25.08 21.68 0.13
N GLU A 523 -24.88 22.98 0.35
CA GLU A 523 -24.01 23.83 -0.47
C GLU A 523 -22.56 23.37 -0.38
N ALA A 524 -22.08 23.00 0.79
CA ALA A 524 -20.73 22.45 0.98
C ALA A 524 -20.56 21.10 0.23
N ILE A 525 -21.54 20.21 0.30
CA ILE A 525 -21.57 18.97 -0.49
C ILE A 525 -21.57 19.27 -1.99
N LYS A 526 -22.40 20.20 -2.47
CA LYS A 526 -22.47 20.58 -3.90
C LYS A 526 -21.12 21.08 -4.42
N ILE A 527 -20.39 21.87 -3.64
CA ILE A 527 -19.06 22.35 -4.01
C ILE A 527 -18.07 21.19 -4.06
N GLY A 528 -18.09 20.32 -3.07
CA GLY A 528 -17.28 19.10 -3.09
C GLY A 528 -17.56 18.25 -4.34
N LEU A 529 -18.82 17.99 -4.65
CA LEU A 529 -19.24 17.25 -5.86
C LEU A 529 -18.77 17.93 -7.14
N LYS A 530 -18.89 19.28 -7.23
CA LYS A 530 -18.42 20.06 -8.39
C LYS A 530 -16.91 19.91 -8.60
N VAL A 531 -16.12 19.90 -7.52
CA VAL A 531 -14.67 19.70 -7.59
C VAL A 531 -14.34 18.29 -8.09
N ILE A 532 -14.93 17.25 -7.51
CA ILE A 532 -14.65 15.86 -7.92
C ILE A 532 -15.15 15.61 -9.35
N ALA A 533 -16.32 16.11 -9.73
CA ALA A 533 -16.81 16.03 -11.11
C ALA A 533 -15.89 16.72 -12.12
N TYR A 534 -15.31 17.88 -11.74
CA TYR A 534 -14.33 18.57 -12.58
C TYR A 534 -13.03 17.76 -12.71
N MET A 535 -12.53 17.16 -11.62
CA MET A 535 -11.36 16.30 -11.67
C MET A 535 -11.62 15.06 -12.54
N LYS A 536 -12.83 14.45 -12.47
CA LYS A 536 -13.23 13.38 -13.36
C LYS A 536 -13.22 13.81 -14.83
N LEU A 537 -13.79 14.96 -15.14
CA LEU A 537 -13.77 15.52 -16.49
C LEU A 537 -12.32 15.71 -17.00
N LEU A 538 -11.39 16.14 -16.13
CA LEU A 538 -9.98 16.24 -16.47
C LEU A 538 -9.37 14.86 -16.75
N ALA A 539 -9.68 13.85 -15.93
CA ALA A 539 -9.22 12.47 -16.12
C ALA A 539 -9.69 11.90 -17.47
N ASP A 540 -10.97 12.09 -17.82
CA ASP A 540 -11.55 11.65 -19.10
C ASP A 540 -10.86 12.35 -20.29
N LYS A 541 -10.62 13.67 -20.20
CA LYS A 541 -9.90 14.43 -21.24
C LYS A 541 -8.45 13.97 -21.41
N MET A 542 -7.76 13.67 -20.31
CA MET A 542 -6.39 13.18 -20.37
C MET A 542 -6.33 11.74 -20.89
N SER A 543 -7.31 10.91 -20.55
CA SER A 543 -7.44 9.56 -21.09
C SER A 543 -7.58 9.58 -22.61
N GLN A 544 -8.44 10.42 -23.15
CA GLN A 544 -8.59 10.61 -24.59
C GLN A 544 -7.34 11.16 -25.25
N LYS A 545 -6.72 12.21 -24.64
CA LYS A 545 -5.52 12.85 -25.18
C LYS A 545 -4.33 11.91 -25.35
N TYR A 546 -4.09 11.05 -24.36
CA TYR A 546 -2.93 10.18 -24.31
C TYR A 546 -3.22 8.73 -24.71
N ASN A 547 -4.49 8.40 -25.02
CA ASN A 547 -4.94 7.03 -25.24
C ASN A 547 -4.50 6.10 -24.11
N MET A 548 -4.71 6.55 -22.87
CA MET A 548 -4.36 5.86 -21.63
C MET A 548 -5.53 5.99 -20.65
N ARG A 549 -5.67 5.06 -19.72
CA ARG A 549 -6.72 5.11 -18.72
C ARG A 549 -6.27 5.89 -17.48
N PHE A 550 -6.78 7.10 -17.29
CA PHE A 550 -6.65 7.90 -16.05
C PHE A 550 -7.99 7.90 -15.32
N VAL A 551 -7.98 7.54 -14.06
CA VAL A 551 -9.19 7.49 -13.23
C VAL A 551 -8.93 8.08 -11.85
N LEU A 552 -9.99 8.56 -11.20
CA LEU A 552 -9.92 9.02 -9.83
C LEU A 552 -9.96 7.84 -8.86
N GLU A 553 -9.22 7.94 -7.76
CA GLU A 553 -9.18 6.99 -6.66
C GLU A 553 -9.34 7.69 -5.32
N GLN A 554 -10.08 7.10 -4.41
CA GLN A 554 -10.02 7.46 -3.00
C GLN A 554 -8.67 6.94 -2.44
N THR A 555 -7.68 7.80 -2.32
CA THR A 555 -6.33 7.41 -1.88
C THR A 555 -6.35 6.77 -0.49
N PRO A 556 -5.68 5.62 -0.26
CA PRO A 556 -5.39 5.11 1.08
C PRO A 556 -4.30 5.97 1.75
N ALA A 557 -4.70 7.14 2.26
CA ALA A 557 -3.80 8.18 2.72
C ALA A 557 -3.29 7.93 4.15
N GLU A 558 -2.42 6.97 4.37
CA GLU A 558 -1.84 6.66 5.68
C GLU A 558 -0.81 7.72 6.09
N SER A 559 0.28 7.83 5.35
CA SER A 559 1.33 8.82 5.58
C SER A 559 1.08 10.13 4.86
N THR A 560 0.39 10.11 3.73
CA THR A 560 0.16 11.27 2.86
C THR A 560 -0.67 12.36 3.55
N ALA A 561 -1.75 11.98 4.24
CA ALA A 561 -2.61 12.92 4.97
C ALA A 561 -1.84 13.63 6.11
N TYR A 562 -0.99 12.90 6.82
CA TYR A 562 -0.09 13.43 7.84
C TYR A 562 0.98 14.35 7.23
N ARG A 563 1.62 13.92 6.15
CA ARG A 563 2.65 14.69 5.46
C ARG A 563 2.11 16.03 4.94
N PHE A 564 0.97 16.03 4.26
CA PHE A 564 0.36 17.25 3.73
C PHE A 564 -0.03 18.22 4.83
N ALA A 565 -0.68 17.75 5.90
CA ALA A 565 -1.04 18.58 7.04
C ALA A 565 0.19 19.27 7.67
N LYS A 566 1.31 18.53 7.84
CA LYS A 566 2.56 19.10 8.35
C LYS A 566 3.19 20.15 7.45
N LEU A 567 3.19 19.92 6.14
CA LEU A 567 3.74 20.86 5.17
C LEU A 567 2.90 22.14 5.13
N ASP A 568 1.58 22.02 5.14
CA ASP A 568 0.69 23.15 5.07
C ASP A 568 0.63 23.95 6.39
N LEU A 569 0.86 23.31 7.55
CA LEU A 569 1.07 24.01 8.82
C LEU A 569 2.32 24.89 8.78
N ARG A 570 3.36 24.51 8.08
CA ARG A 570 4.58 25.33 7.93
C ARG A 570 4.38 26.49 6.96
N GLU A 571 3.66 26.23 5.86
CA GLU A 571 3.53 27.16 4.73
C GLU A 571 2.43 28.20 4.96
N PHE A 572 1.29 27.80 5.55
CA PHE A 572 0.06 28.61 5.63
C PHE A 572 -0.38 28.99 7.04
N SER A 573 0.50 28.85 8.05
CA SER A 573 0.20 29.31 9.43
C SER A 573 -0.01 30.84 9.44
N PRO A 574 -0.96 31.38 10.25
CA PRO A 574 -1.82 30.67 11.21
C PRO A 574 -3.11 30.08 10.61
N ARG A 575 -3.45 30.37 9.35
CA ARG A 575 -4.70 29.93 8.70
C ARG A 575 -4.89 28.41 8.76
N SER A 576 -3.83 27.65 8.51
CA SER A 576 -3.85 26.17 8.53
C SER A 576 -4.10 25.59 9.92
N GLY A 577 -3.72 26.28 10.99
CA GLY A 577 -3.95 25.86 12.37
C GLY A 577 -5.44 25.71 12.76
N HIS A 578 -6.34 26.40 12.05
CA HIS A 578 -7.80 26.32 12.28
C HIS A 578 -8.49 25.24 11.45
N VAL A 579 -7.80 24.64 10.50
CA VAL A 579 -8.37 23.70 9.50
C VAL A 579 -7.84 22.29 9.68
N VAL A 580 -6.53 22.16 9.90
CA VAL A 580 -5.86 20.87 10.13
C VAL A 580 -6.50 20.16 11.33
N LYS A 581 -6.78 18.88 11.18
CA LYS A 581 -7.40 18.04 12.21
C LYS A 581 -6.34 17.42 13.14
N GLY A 582 -6.80 16.93 14.29
CA GLY A 582 -5.95 16.33 15.32
C GLY A 582 -5.35 17.35 16.31
N ASP A 583 -4.28 16.96 17.00
CA ASP A 583 -3.63 17.75 18.06
C ASP A 583 -2.29 18.33 17.56
N ILE A 584 -2.26 19.62 17.29
CA ILE A 584 -1.05 20.33 16.82
C ILE A 584 0.05 20.30 17.89
N SER A 585 -0.31 20.40 19.18
CA SER A 585 0.66 20.44 20.26
C SER A 585 1.46 19.15 20.40
N ARG A 586 0.85 18.02 20.05
CA ARG A 586 1.46 16.68 20.02
C ARG A 586 2.06 16.32 18.66
N GLY A 587 1.82 17.15 17.64
CA GLY A 587 2.19 16.86 16.27
C GLY A 587 1.38 15.72 15.65
N GLU A 588 0.20 15.42 16.20
CA GLU A 588 -0.72 14.37 15.77
C GLU A 588 -1.76 14.95 14.80
N VAL A 589 -1.28 15.45 13.67
CA VAL A 589 -2.07 16.24 12.71
C VAL A 589 -2.36 15.47 11.42
N TYR A 590 -3.51 15.72 10.83
CA TYR A 590 -3.90 15.07 9.58
C TYR A 590 -4.92 15.89 8.79
N TYR A 591 -5.10 15.55 7.50
CA TYR A 591 -6.25 15.92 6.70
C TYR A 591 -7.19 14.73 6.53
N SER A 592 -8.48 15.00 6.35
CA SER A 592 -9.48 13.96 6.07
C SER A 592 -9.08 13.16 4.84
N ASN A 593 -9.27 11.84 4.92
CA ASN A 593 -8.89 10.97 3.82
C ASN A 593 -9.83 11.18 2.62
N SER A 594 -9.26 11.55 1.49
CA SER A 594 -9.95 11.70 0.20
C SER A 594 -11.25 12.51 0.29
N THR A 595 -12.40 11.88 0.05
CA THR A 595 -13.73 12.48 0.08
C THR A 595 -14.50 12.22 1.37
N TYR A 596 -13.84 11.71 2.42
CA TYR A 596 -14.48 11.44 3.69
C TYR A 596 -14.99 12.73 4.35
N LEU A 597 -16.13 12.59 5.00
CA LEU A 597 -16.55 13.55 6.00
C LEU A 597 -15.60 13.49 7.20
N ASN A 598 -15.56 14.57 7.97
CA ASN A 598 -14.79 14.60 9.21
C ASN A 598 -15.13 13.38 10.07
N VAL A 599 -14.09 12.59 10.46
CA VAL A 599 -14.27 11.36 11.23
C VAL A 599 -14.77 11.60 12.66
N GLY A 600 -14.52 12.80 13.21
CA GLY A 600 -14.97 13.21 14.53
C GLY A 600 -16.41 13.73 14.57
N ASN A 601 -17.06 13.87 13.43
CA ASN A 601 -18.43 14.37 13.40
C ASN A 601 -19.43 13.34 13.92
N VAL A 602 -20.25 13.76 14.90
CA VAL A 602 -21.34 12.95 15.46
C VAL A 602 -22.46 12.86 14.42
N MET A 603 -22.56 11.74 13.75
CA MET A 603 -23.51 11.52 12.65
C MET A 603 -24.04 10.09 12.68
N ASN A 604 -25.32 9.91 12.35
CA ASN A 604 -25.90 8.60 12.14
C ASN A 604 -25.17 7.87 11.00
N PRO A 605 -24.84 6.58 11.10
CA PRO A 605 -24.19 5.81 10.04
C PRO A 605 -24.89 5.90 8.69
N ILE A 606 -26.23 5.93 8.65
CA ILE A 606 -26.98 6.01 7.40
C ILE A 606 -26.77 7.36 6.69
N ASP A 607 -26.72 8.46 7.46
CA ASP A 607 -26.48 9.79 6.90
C ASP A 607 -25.05 9.92 6.37
N ARG A 608 -24.08 9.33 7.09
CA ARG A 608 -22.68 9.26 6.63
C ARG A 608 -22.57 8.53 5.32
N VAL A 609 -23.10 7.30 5.27
CA VAL A 609 -23.07 6.46 4.07
C VAL A 609 -23.77 7.13 2.90
N PHE A 610 -24.90 7.80 3.15
CA PHE A 610 -25.62 8.54 2.12
C PHE A 610 -24.77 9.71 1.57
N LYS A 611 -24.22 10.56 2.44
CA LYS A 611 -23.45 11.75 2.04
C LYS A 611 -22.13 11.37 1.37
N GLU A 612 -21.37 10.42 1.92
CA GLU A 612 -20.13 9.95 1.31
C GLU A 612 -20.38 9.22 -0.01
N GLY A 613 -21.46 8.44 -0.09
CA GLY A 613 -21.90 7.73 -1.29
C GLY A 613 -22.16 8.62 -2.50
N LEU A 614 -22.52 9.89 -2.31
CA LEU A 614 -22.71 10.85 -3.41
C LEU A 614 -21.43 11.05 -4.25
N PHE A 615 -20.26 10.86 -3.69
CA PHE A 615 -18.99 11.02 -4.38
C PHE A 615 -18.54 9.74 -5.12
N HIS A 616 -19.00 8.56 -4.69
CA HIS A 616 -18.49 7.29 -5.17
C HIS A 616 -18.66 7.07 -6.69
N PRO A 617 -19.80 7.45 -7.33
CA PRO A 617 -19.95 7.29 -8.78
C PRO A 617 -18.95 8.09 -9.62
N LEU A 618 -18.36 9.13 -9.04
CA LEU A 618 -17.34 9.97 -9.68
C LEU A 618 -15.92 9.42 -9.54
N ILE A 619 -15.73 8.40 -8.69
CA ILE A 619 -14.41 7.84 -8.33
C ILE A 619 -14.31 6.42 -8.89
N GLU A 620 -13.92 6.30 -10.15
CA GLU A 620 -13.99 5.03 -10.90
C GLU A 620 -13.06 3.93 -10.40
N ALA A 621 -11.94 4.30 -9.78
CA ALA A 621 -10.99 3.32 -9.22
C ALA A 621 -11.32 2.88 -7.79
N GLY A 622 -12.52 3.19 -7.33
CA GLY A 622 -13.05 2.67 -6.06
C GLY A 622 -13.04 3.62 -4.89
N ALA A 623 -14.05 3.46 -4.07
CA ALA A 623 -14.29 4.24 -2.86
C ALA A 623 -14.92 3.37 -1.77
N LEU A 624 -14.58 3.64 -0.51
CA LEU A 624 -15.00 2.87 0.66
C LEU A 624 -15.49 3.81 1.76
N THR A 625 -16.66 3.56 2.32
CA THR A 625 -17.14 4.21 3.55
C THR A 625 -16.95 3.29 4.75
N HIS A 626 -16.35 3.82 5.82
CA HIS A 626 -16.18 3.13 7.10
C HIS A 626 -17.30 3.42 8.08
N ILE A 627 -17.78 2.35 8.73
CA ILE A 627 -18.68 2.43 9.87
C ILE A 627 -17.88 1.99 11.12
N TRP A 628 -17.50 2.96 11.94
CA TRP A 628 -16.69 2.72 13.14
C TRP A 628 -17.56 2.16 14.25
N LEU A 629 -17.39 0.88 14.59
CA LEU A 629 -18.17 0.20 15.63
C LEU A 629 -17.56 0.36 17.04
N GLY A 630 -16.25 0.60 17.13
CA GLY A 630 -15.56 0.59 18.40
C GLY A 630 -15.69 -0.77 19.10
N GLU A 631 -16.19 -0.74 20.32
CA GLU A 631 -16.47 -1.95 21.13
C GLU A 631 -17.83 -2.59 20.86
N SER A 632 -18.73 -1.89 20.15
CA SER A 632 -20.11 -2.36 19.90
C SER A 632 -20.15 -3.71 19.17
N ARG A 633 -21.14 -4.52 19.54
CA ARG A 633 -21.45 -5.82 18.91
C ARG A 633 -22.87 -5.81 18.34
N PRO A 634 -23.06 -5.25 17.14
CA PRO A 634 -24.36 -5.27 16.49
C PRO A 634 -24.85 -6.70 16.24
N SER A 635 -26.17 -6.89 16.20
CA SER A 635 -26.71 -8.16 15.72
C SER A 635 -26.51 -8.29 14.21
N LYS A 636 -26.36 -9.53 13.73
CA LYS A 636 -26.24 -9.84 12.31
C LYS A 636 -27.46 -9.36 11.50
N GLU A 637 -28.64 -9.43 12.09
CA GLU A 637 -29.90 -8.98 11.48
C GLU A 637 -29.90 -7.45 11.30
N SER A 638 -29.44 -6.71 12.31
CA SER A 638 -29.32 -5.25 12.24
C SER A 638 -28.34 -4.82 11.12
N LEU A 639 -27.17 -5.49 11.04
CA LEU A 639 -26.20 -5.22 9.98
C LEU A 639 -26.70 -5.64 8.60
N ALA A 640 -27.36 -6.81 8.46
CA ALA A 640 -27.94 -7.26 7.20
C ALA A 640 -28.96 -6.26 6.66
N ASN A 641 -29.86 -5.78 7.53
CA ASN A 641 -30.83 -4.73 7.19
C ASN A 641 -30.13 -3.43 6.76
N PHE A 642 -29.04 -3.05 7.43
CA PHE A 642 -28.26 -1.87 7.03
C PHE A 642 -27.61 -2.06 5.66
N VAL A 643 -26.95 -3.18 5.39
CA VAL A 643 -26.33 -3.52 4.11
C VAL A 643 -27.35 -3.47 2.97
N MET A 644 -28.53 -4.10 3.16
CA MET A 644 -29.62 -4.05 2.17
C MET A 644 -30.11 -2.62 1.89
N LYS A 645 -30.25 -1.80 2.94
CA LYS A 645 -30.65 -0.40 2.78
C LYS A 645 -29.60 0.42 2.03
N VAL A 646 -28.32 0.21 2.35
CA VAL A 646 -27.20 0.88 1.65
C VAL A 646 -27.19 0.49 0.18
N PHE A 647 -27.31 -0.80 -0.13
CA PHE A 647 -27.37 -1.26 -1.52
C PHE A 647 -28.50 -0.61 -2.31
N ARG A 648 -29.70 -0.53 -1.72
CA ARG A 648 -30.91 -0.06 -2.44
C ARG A 648 -31.05 1.46 -2.51
N ASN A 649 -30.52 2.20 -1.54
CA ASN A 649 -30.85 3.61 -1.36
C ASN A 649 -29.64 4.56 -1.45
N THR A 650 -28.44 4.06 -1.69
CA THR A 650 -27.24 4.90 -1.78
C THR A 650 -26.38 4.49 -2.98
N GLU A 651 -25.42 5.34 -3.32
CA GLU A 651 -24.47 5.11 -4.39
C GLU A 651 -23.09 4.61 -3.88
N ASN A 652 -23.03 4.14 -2.63
CA ASN A 652 -21.78 3.59 -2.09
C ASN A 652 -21.28 2.43 -2.95
N GLU A 653 -19.98 2.41 -3.24
CA GLU A 653 -19.34 1.29 -3.91
C GLU A 653 -18.92 0.20 -2.94
N GLN A 654 -18.37 0.60 -1.79
CA GLN A 654 -17.96 -0.34 -0.75
C GLN A 654 -18.27 0.23 0.63
N ILE A 655 -18.60 -0.67 1.56
CA ILE A 655 -18.66 -0.35 2.99
C ILE A 655 -17.91 -1.40 3.81
N ALA A 656 -17.37 -0.98 4.96
CA ALA A 656 -16.77 -1.89 5.94
C ALA A 656 -17.12 -1.49 7.37
N PHE A 657 -17.51 -2.46 8.18
CA PHE A 657 -17.66 -2.28 9.61
C PHE A 657 -16.32 -2.44 10.31
N SER A 658 -15.99 -1.50 11.18
CA SER A 658 -14.64 -1.37 11.76
C SER A 658 -14.69 -1.47 13.28
N PRO A 659 -14.63 -2.69 13.83
CA PRO A 659 -14.48 -2.92 15.26
C PRO A 659 -13.05 -2.62 15.73
N GLU A 660 -12.92 -2.49 17.06
CA GLU A 660 -11.64 -2.27 17.75
C GLU A 660 -11.36 -3.46 18.67
N PHE A 661 -10.09 -3.82 18.82
CA PHE A 661 -9.64 -4.94 19.63
C PHE A 661 -8.39 -4.58 20.43
N THR A 662 -8.20 -5.28 21.54
CA THR A 662 -6.97 -5.25 22.33
C THR A 662 -6.47 -6.65 22.56
N THR A 663 -5.23 -6.93 22.19
CA THR A 663 -4.53 -8.19 22.50
C THR A 663 -3.55 -7.97 23.63
N CYS A 664 -3.61 -8.80 24.67
CA CYS A 664 -2.62 -8.79 25.73
C CYS A 664 -1.37 -9.58 25.32
N THR A 665 -0.19 -8.99 25.46
CA THR A 665 1.06 -9.69 25.13
C THR A 665 1.49 -10.68 26.20
N ASP A 666 1.00 -10.54 27.44
CA ASP A 666 1.37 -11.44 28.54
C ASP A 666 0.50 -12.74 28.56
N CYS A 667 -0.83 -12.62 28.44
CA CYS A 667 -1.71 -13.79 28.47
C CYS A 667 -2.17 -14.24 27.06
N GLY A 668 -1.85 -13.52 26.00
CA GLY A 668 -2.18 -13.83 24.62
C GLY A 668 -3.65 -13.61 24.23
N ARG A 669 -4.55 -13.31 25.16
CA ARG A 669 -5.98 -13.19 24.88
C ARG A 669 -6.32 -11.88 24.21
N THR A 670 -7.36 -11.91 23.35
CA THR A 670 -7.90 -10.75 22.64
C THR A 670 -9.27 -10.37 23.21
N ALA A 671 -9.44 -9.08 23.50
CA ALA A 671 -10.70 -8.50 23.97
C ALA A 671 -11.23 -7.48 22.94
N ARG A 672 -12.53 -7.23 22.96
CA ARG A 672 -13.20 -6.19 22.20
C ARG A 672 -12.94 -4.80 22.81
N GLY A 673 -12.81 -3.77 21.97
CA GLY A 673 -12.52 -2.39 22.37
C GLY A 673 -11.02 -2.12 22.53
N LEU A 674 -10.66 -0.84 22.71
CA LEU A 674 -9.29 -0.40 23.00
C LEU A 674 -9.15 -0.22 24.51
N ASN A 675 -8.45 -1.15 25.15
CA ASN A 675 -8.28 -1.22 26.60
C ASN A 675 -6.82 -0.97 26.98
N GLU A 676 -6.55 -0.05 27.88
CA GLU A 676 -5.19 0.21 28.40
C GLU A 676 -4.67 -0.93 29.29
N THR A 677 -5.60 -1.70 29.87
CA THR A 677 -5.28 -2.87 30.69
C THR A 677 -6.04 -4.08 30.19
N CYS A 678 -5.42 -5.25 30.25
CA CYS A 678 -6.03 -6.50 29.86
C CYS A 678 -7.21 -6.84 30.78
N VAL A 679 -8.39 -7.03 30.23
CA VAL A 679 -9.62 -7.39 30.97
C VAL A 679 -9.56 -8.78 31.58
N TYR A 680 -8.62 -9.64 31.18
CA TYR A 680 -8.49 -11.03 31.66
C TYR A 680 -7.44 -11.19 32.75
N CYS A 681 -6.28 -10.52 32.67
CA CYS A 681 -5.17 -10.71 33.61
C CYS A 681 -4.68 -9.41 34.27
N GLY A 682 -5.26 -8.24 33.93
CA GLY A 682 -4.91 -6.96 34.52
C GLY A 682 -3.57 -6.36 34.01
N SER A 683 -2.86 -7.01 33.10
CA SER A 683 -1.60 -6.51 32.55
C SER A 683 -1.82 -5.23 31.74
N ARG A 684 -0.81 -4.33 31.80
CA ARG A 684 -0.74 -3.12 30.96
C ARG A 684 -0.02 -3.36 29.63
N HIS A 685 0.53 -4.53 29.40
CA HIS A 685 1.17 -4.89 28.15
C HIS A 685 0.11 -5.28 27.13
N THR A 686 -0.52 -4.28 26.56
CA THR A 686 -1.62 -4.45 25.61
C THR A 686 -1.28 -3.81 24.27
N GLU A 687 -1.74 -4.43 23.16
CA GLU A 687 -1.63 -3.95 21.79
C GLU A 687 -3.01 -3.74 21.20
N GLY A 688 -3.29 -2.52 20.77
CA GLY A 688 -4.54 -2.18 20.09
C GLY A 688 -4.51 -2.59 18.61
N ILE A 689 -5.64 -3.08 18.11
CA ILE A 689 -5.83 -3.49 16.71
C ILE A 689 -7.10 -2.85 16.18
N THR A 690 -7.01 -2.12 15.07
CA THR A 690 -8.15 -1.63 14.29
C THR A 690 -7.73 -1.32 12.86
N ARG A 691 -8.67 -0.86 12.00
CA ARG A 691 -8.33 -0.49 10.63
C ARG A 691 -7.60 0.85 10.57
N ILE A 692 -6.43 0.87 9.93
CA ILE A 692 -5.69 2.11 9.69
C ILE A 692 -6.34 2.93 8.57
N THR A 693 -6.61 2.28 7.45
CA THR A 693 -7.40 2.78 6.31
C THR A 693 -8.43 1.73 5.93
N GLY A 694 -8.13 0.87 4.97
CA GLY A 694 -9.01 -0.22 4.55
C GLY A 694 -8.67 -1.60 5.11
N TYR A 695 -7.66 -1.77 5.97
CA TYR A 695 -7.22 -3.06 6.53
C TYR A 695 -6.81 -2.93 8.00
N PHE A 696 -6.82 -4.06 8.72
CA PHE A 696 -6.41 -4.13 10.12
C PHE A 696 -4.89 -4.09 10.28
N THR A 697 -4.43 -3.40 11.32
CA THR A 697 -3.03 -3.39 11.74
C THR A 697 -2.91 -3.00 13.20
N ARG A 698 -1.73 -3.20 13.77
CA ARG A 698 -1.41 -2.82 15.16
C ARG A 698 -1.25 -1.30 15.27
N ILE A 699 -1.87 -0.70 16.29
CA ILE A 699 -1.83 0.75 16.50
C ILE A 699 -0.43 1.24 16.84
N SER A 700 0.39 0.42 17.50
CA SER A 700 1.80 0.74 17.83
C SER A 700 2.67 1.05 16.61
N SER A 701 2.29 0.53 15.44
CA SER A 701 2.99 0.77 14.18
C SER A 701 2.53 2.04 13.43
N TRP A 702 1.52 2.76 13.93
CA TRP A 702 0.94 3.90 13.23
C TRP A 702 1.78 5.17 13.35
N ASN A 703 1.76 5.99 12.31
CA ASN A 703 2.31 7.34 12.38
C ASN A 703 1.43 8.26 13.25
N LYS A 704 2.00 9.37 13.70
CA LYS A 704 1.31 10.31 14.61
C LYS A 704 -0.01 10.84 14.05
N GLY A 705 -0.11 11.10 12.75
CA GLY A 705 -1.34 11.60 12.13
C GLY A 705 -2.47 10.58 12.20
N LYS A 706 -2.17 9.30 12.00
CA LYS A 706 -3.17 8.23 12.13
C LYS A 706 -3.57 7.97 13.58
N VAL A 707 -2.68 8.18 14.55
CA VAL A 707 -3.03 8.16 15.98
C VAL A 707 -3.98 9.32 16.30
N GLY A 708 -3.73 10.52 15.77
CA GLY A 708 -4.63 11.66 15.90
C GLY A 708 -6.02 11.38 15.31
N GLU A 709 -6.07 10.85 14.08
CA GLU A 709 -7.33 10.45 13.45
C GLU A 709 -8.10 9.42 14.28
N LEU A 710 -7.41 8.41 14.85
CA LEU A 710 -8.03 7.39 15.69
C LEU A 710 -8.71 7.99 16.93
N ARG A 711 -8.07 8.99 17.56
CA ARG A 711 -8.65 9.69 18.71
C ARG A 711 -9.90 10.47 18.36
N ASP A 712 -9.89 11.08 17.18
CA ASP A 712 -11.01 11.88 16.70
C ASP A 712 -12.19 11.03 16.18
N ARG A 713 -12.00 9.74 15.87
CA ARG A 713 -13.04 8.88 15.30
C ARG A 713 -14.28 8.80 16.19
N TYR A 714 -15.42 9.22 15.66
CA TYR A 714 -16.71 8.98 16.29
C TYR A 714 -17.12 7.51 16.12
N ARG A 715 -17.31 6.81 17.24
CA ARG A 715 -17.78 5.43 17.26
C ARG A 715 -19.29 5.42 17.27
N ASN A 716 -19.88 4.62 16.40
CA ASN A 716 -21.35 4.52 16.24
C ASN A 716 -21.95 3.57 17.30
N SER A 717 -21.55 3.72 18.56
CA SER A 717 -22.06 2.93 19.68
C SER A 717 -23.55 3.20 19.88
N GLY A 718 -24.36 2.16 19.98
CA GLY A 718 -25.83 2.28 20.18
C GLY A 718 -26.62 2.63 18.91
N CYS A 719 -25.98 2.80 17.75
CA CYS A 719 -26.69 3.04 16.49
C CYS A 719 -27.29 1.77 15.87
N PHE A 720 -26.86 0.60 16.33
CA PHE A 720 -27.34 -0.71 15.89
C PHE A 720 -27.90 -1.49 17.08
N ALA A 721 -28.94 -2.32 16.84
CA ALA A 721 -29.43 -3.22 17.88
C ALA A 721 -28.36 -4.23 18.28
N SER A 722 -28.19 -4.47 19.58
CA SER A 722 -27.26 -5.48 20.09
C SER A 722 -27.84 -6.90 19.98
N LYS A 723 -26.95 -7.91 20.02
CA LYS A 723 -27.38 -9.33 20.06
C LYS A 723 -28.34 -9.62 21.24
N GLU A 724 -28.15 -8.97 22.38
CA GLU A 724 -29.00 -9.12 23.56
C GLU A 724 -30.38 -8.51 23.37
N GLN A 725 -30.48 -7.34 22.75
CA GLN A 725 -31.73 -6.66 22.43
C GLN A 725 -32.56 -7.47 21.43
N ASP A 726 -31.95 -8.02 20.38
CA ASP A 726 -32.69 -8.87 19.41
C ASP A 726 -33.18 -10.19 20.01
N SER A 727 -32.45 -10.78 20.96
CA SER A 727 -32.90 -11.97 21.67
C SER A 727 -34.12 -11.70 22.56
N LEU A 728 -34.19 -10.53 23.19
CA LEU A 728 -35.35 -10.10 24.00
C LEU A 728 -36.55 -9.81 23.10
N ILE A 729 -36.38 -9.13 21.98
CA ILE A 729 -37.46 -8.83 21.01
C ILE A 729 -38.03 -10.13 20.44
N ARG A 730 -37.23 -11.15 20.14
CA ARG A 730 -37.69 -12.45 19.66
C ARG A 730 -38.43 -13.25 20.77
N ALA A 731 -37.96 -13.16 22.01
CA ALA A 731 -38.61 -13.76 23.14
C ALA A 731 -39.98 -13.13 23.46
N GLU A 732 -40.13 -11.84 23.21
CA GLU A 732 -41.38 -11.09 23.33
C GLU A 732 -42.36 -11.40 22.17
N GLN A 733 -41.82 -11.47 20.92
CA GLN A 733 -42.62 -11.81 19.73
C GLN A 733 -43.11 -13.26 19.72
N GLY A 734 -42.41 -14.18 20.40
CA GLY A 734 -42.83 -15.56 20.60
C GLY A 734 -43.92 -15.73 21.69
N LYS A 735 -44.29 -14.68 22.41
CA LYS A 735 -45.28 -14.70 23.52
C LYS A 735 -46.56 -13.91 23.28
N GLY A 736 -46.75 -13.30 22.10
CA GLY A 736 -47.91 -12.42 21.88
C GLY A 736 -48.54 -12.55 20.50
N GLU A 737 -49.81 -12.97 20.49
CA GLU A 737 -50.70 -12.76 19.37
C GLU A 737 -50.97 -11.27 19.11
N LYS A 738 -50.87 -10.89 17.82
CA LYS A 738 -51.50 -9.76 17.14
C LYS A 738 -51.71 -8.45 17.91
N THR A 739 -50.80 -7.48 17.66
CA THR A 739 -51.14 -6.06 17.61
C THR A 739 -50.28 -5.34 16.56
N PRO A 740 -50.80 -4.34 15.84
CA PRO A 740 -50.11 -3.79 14.69
C PRO A 740 -48.88 -2.97 15.08
N ALA A 741 -47.84 -3.12 14.28
CA ALA A 741 -46.54 -2.52 14.47
C ALA A 741 -46.57 -1.00 14.53
N ALA A 742 -46.08 -0.44 15.62
CA ALA A 742 -45.64 0.94 15.68
C ALA A 742 -44.33 1.10 14.89
N PRO A 743 -44.06 2.27 14.26
CA PRO A 743 -42.88 2.45 13.44
C PRO A 743 -41.64 2.37 14.30
N LEU A 744 -40.71 1.49 13.91
CA LEU A 744 -39.37 1.37 14.45
C LEU A 744 -38.63 2.72 14.32
N ARG A 745 -38.30 3.34 15.44
CA ARG A 745 -37.30 4.39 15.51
C ARG A 745 -35.95 3.73 15.26
N ILE A 746 -35.32 4.13 14.15
CA ILE A 746 -33.92 3.83 13.83
C ILE A 746 -33.06 4.85 14.55
#